data_083c636d439a9509b6dd6e341080936c
#
_entry.id   083c636d439a9509b6dd6e341080936c
#
_cell.length_a   1.000
_cell.length_b   1.000
_cell.length_c   1.000
_cell.angle_alpha   90.00
_cell.angle_beta   90.00
_cell.angle_gamma   90.00
#
_symmetry.space_group_name_H-M   'P 1'
#
loop_
_entity.id
_entity.type
_entity.pdbx_description
1 polymer ?
#
loop_
_entity_poly.entity_id
_entity_poly.type
_entity_poly.pdbx_seq_one_letter_code
_entity_poly.pdbx_strand_id
1 'polypeptide(L)'
;MRRSLLVGLAMATVVAVVATANPAQADDGGVSDAPILGIWEAQSLNGVNNNPNFPSLGAGNTKYLRIGPTRYADGLSQMVSGPNARAVSNRIFNDMHINVFSDRGVTQWGNVWGQFVDHNMGHRDEAGTKADIPFNANDPMESFRDTLGVIPFNRSVPAPGTGVNNARQQLNTENSFLDGEAVYGPSDGRLDWLRSGSVDGNPDNNSATLMMPNNYLPRADSRGNASAAPTMAVDGRLLTTPGKAVVAGDVRANEQALLTSVQTLFAREHNRIVAALPRSMSQEDKFQLARAVVIAEIQNITYNEFLPAMGVSLPSYQGYDPNLDPSTAHEFATVGYRAHSFIHGEMETTTNLSRYSQATLDALKAAGVEVTPDGANVDIAVPDNLLFFNPNIVEQIQLGPIMTGITGESDYRNDETIDNQLRSILFQVPTSSNPDCLDGPTMPQCFSGVVDLGAIDLQRGRDHGMPTYNQMRNSYGLSTKTSFTAITGESTDSFPADPLLTPGNEINDPNCLDVVALFDIKGNPTTVAADNATRVVRRCTVAARLKALYGSVSNLDAFTGMLAEKHLTGSELGELQMAIWKDQFGAARDGDRFFYLNDPLQDYIRSNFGIDSHRTLAQVIAANTDVPATQLPANVFRLPGAPNVSAGLVGDSAADAVAPAPDATPAAVATSSLTRHDSRNPSPANKSTPQSAITGQYPIARQLHRRPRRCRTAG
;
A
#
# COMPACT_ATOMS: atom_id res chain seq x y z
N MET A 1 -13.23 -18.72 -5.46
CA MET A 1 -13.46 -19.32 -6.82
C MET A 1 -12.11 -19.35 -7.50
N ARG A 2 -11.76 -20.43 -8.18
CA ARG A 2 -10.47 -20.48 -8.90
C ARG A 2 -10.54 -19.61 -10.16
N ARG A 3 -9.55 -18.77 -10.39
CA ARG A 3 -9.38 -17.93 -11.59
C ARG A 3 -8.93 -18.74 -12.80
N SER A 4 -9.54 -19.90 -13.07
CA SER A 4 -9.12 -20.80 -14.16
C SER A 4 -9.79 -20.41 -15.47
N LEU A 5 -8.99 -20.19 -16.50
CA LEU A 5 -9.42 -20.07 -17.89
C LEU A 5 -9.77 -21.47 -18.45
N LEU A 6 -10.99 -21.64 -18.93
CA LEU A 6 -11.37 -22.83 -19.71
C LEU A 6 -10.83 -22.67 -21.14
N VAL A 7 -9.71 -23.30 -21.45
CA VAL A 7 -9.15 -23.35 -22.80
C VAL A 7 -9.11 -24.80 -23.28
N GLY A 8 -9.68 -25.04 -24.42
CA GLY A 8 -9.69 -26.34 -25.09
C GLY A 8 -8.30 -26.78 -25.53
N LEU A 9 -8.03 -28.06 -25.30
CA LEU A 9 -6.77 -28.75 -25.53
C LEU A 9 -6.35 -28.74 -27.04
N ALA A 10 -5.18 -28.16 -27.34
CA ALA A 10 -4.43 -28.45 -28.55
C ALA A 10 -3.07 -29.01 -28.10
N MET A 11 -2.83 -30.30 -28.33
CA MET A 11 -1.54 -30.93 -28.07
C MET A 11 -0.50 -30.48 -29.08
N ALA A 12 0.54 -29.82 -28.60
CA ALA A 12 1.81 -29.66 -29.35
C ALA A 12 2.90 -30.45 -28.63
N THR A 13 3.52 -31.36 -29.36
CA THR A 13 4.59 -32.23 -28.89
C THR A 13 5.87 -31.39 -28.76
N VAL A 14 6.35 -31.22 -27.54
CA VAL A 14 7.65 -30.62 -27.25
C VAL A 14 8.71 -31.72 -27.21
N VAL A 15 9.68 -31.66 -28.10
CA VAL A 15 10.88 -32.50 -28.09
C VAL A 15 11.87 -31.92 -27.09
N ALA A 16 12.03 -32.60 -25.97
CA ALA A 16 13.06 -32.24 -24.98
C ALA A 16 14.43 -32.72 -25.50
N VAL A 17 15.35 -31.78 -25.73
CA VAL A 17 16.77 -32.07 -25.93
C VAL A 17 17.44 -32.13 -24.56
N VAL A 18 17.77 -33.31 -24.08
CA VAL A 18 18.58 -33.52 -22.91
C VAL A 18 20.05 -33.37 -23.28
N ALA A 19 20.69 -32.31 -22.83
CA ALA A 19 22.14 -32.17 -22.90
C ALA A 19 22.79 -32.83 -21.68
N THR A 20 23.53 -33.92 -21.91
CA THR A 20 24.36 -34.55 -20.87
C THR A 20 25.64 -33.74 -20.70
N ALA A 21 25.82 -33.17 -19.49
CA ALA A 21 27.06 -32.49 -19.11
C ALA A 21 28.12 -33.52 -18.66
N ASN A 22 29.28 -33.49 -19.31
CA ASN A 22 30.51 -34.17 -18.85
C ASN A 22 31.17 -33.29 -17.77
N PRO A 23 31.79 -33.89 -16.73
CA PRO A 23 32.55 -33.11 -15.74
C PRO A 23 33.87 -32.64 -16.39
N ALA A 24 34.02 -31.34 -16.59
CA ALA A 24 35.26 -30.73 -17.07
C ALA A 24 36.10 -30.26 -15.89
N GLN A 25 37.41 -30.48 -16.05
CA GLN A 25 38.50 -30.05 -15.19
C GLN A 25 38.43 -28.54 -14.85
N ALA A 26 38.89 -28.23 -13.62
CA ALA A 26 39.17 -26.87 -13.21
C ALA A 26 40.29 -26.31 -14.13
N ASP A 27 39.93 -25.32 -14.95
CA ASP A 27 40.90 -24.54 -15.67
C ASP A 27 40.72 -23.06 -15.30
N ASP A 28 41.84 -22.38 -15.23
CA ASP A 28 42.01 -21.04 -14.68
C ASP A 28 41.21 -19.98 -15.52
N GLY A 29 40.13 -19.58 -15.00
CA GLY A 29 39.29 -18.43 -15.12
C GLY A 29 39.30 -17.48 -16.29
N GLY A 30 39.06 -17.90 -17.48
CA GLY A 30 38.54 -17.01 -18.51
C GLY A 30 37.00 -16.95 -18.42
N VAL A 31 36.45 -15.94 -17.75
CA VAL A 31 35.01 -15.66 -17.82
C VAL A 31 34.67 -15.35 -19.26
N SER A 32 33.80 -16.15 -19.88
CA SER A 32 33.30 -15.94 -21.22
C SER A 32 32.65 -14.55 -21.34
N ASP A 33 33.11 -13.74 -22.28
CA ASP A 33 32.49 -12.43 -22.64
C ASP A 33 31.12 -12.56 -23.33
N ALA A 34 30.50 -13.74 -23.31
CA ALA A 34 29.14 -13.91 -23.81
C ALA A 34 28.15 -13.30 -22.80
N PRO A 35 27.22 -12.47 -23.27
CA PRO A 35 26.23 -11.88 -22.38
C PRO A 35 25.43 -12.97 -21.68
N ILE A 36 25.36 -12.91 -20.34
CA ILE A 36 24.63 -13.88 -19.49
C ILE A 36 23.16 -13.92 -19.91
N LEU A 37 22.59 -12.78 -20.32
CA LEU A 37 21.22 -12.64 -20.86
C LEU A 37 20.97 -13.47 -22.14
N GLY A 38 22.02 -13.92 -22.84
CA GLY A 38 21.86 -14.90 -23.93
C GLY A 38 21.39 -16.28 -23.46
N ILE A 39 21.44 -16.55 -22.16
CA ILE A 39 21.03 -17.82 -21.54
C ILE A 39 19.73 -17.65 -20.74
N TRP A 40 19.46 -16.44 -20.21
CA TRP A 40 18.33 -16.15 -19.32
C TRP A 40 17.48 -15.01 -19.88
N GLU A 41 16.15 -15.16 -19.78
CA GLU A 41 15.21 -14.11 -20.14
C GLU A 41 15.08 -13.10 -18.98
N ALA A 42 15.29 -11.81 -19.27
CA ALA A 42 15.01 -10.75 -18.31
C ALA A 42 13.49 -10.48 -18.24
N GLN A 43 12.98 -10.31 -17.03
CA GLN A 43 11.60 -9.87 -16.82
C GLN A 43 11.38 -8.47 -17.42
N SER A 44 10.27 -8.26 -18.14
CA SER A 44 9.91 -6.95 -18.67
C SER A 44 9.62 -5.94 -17.55
N LEU A 45 9.69 -4.64 -17.86
CA LEU A 45 9.39 -3.57 -16.90
C LEU A 45 7.90 -3.38 -16.62
N ASN A 46 7.05 -3.85 -17.52
CA ASN A 46 5.61 -3.60 -17.49
C ASN A 46 4.77 -4.88 -17.41
N GLY A 47 5.37 -6.00 -17.05
CA GLY A 47 4.69 -7.29 -16.91
C GLY A 47 4.29 -7.99 -18.22
N VAL A 48 4.51 -7.38 -19.40
CA VAL A 48 4.21 -8.00 -20.69
C VAL A 48 5.09 -9.23 -20.90
N ASN A 49 4.51 -10.32 -21.43
CA ASN A 49 5.18 -11.62 -21.67
C ASN A 49 5.61 -12.37 -20.41
N ASN A 50 5.18 -11.97 -19.20
CA ASN A 50 5.34 -12.83 -18.03
C ASN A 50 4.66 -14.19 -18.29
N ASN A 51 3.46 -14.17 -18.87
CA ASN A 51 2.82 -15.38 -19.41
C ASN A 51 3.04 -15.47 -20.92
N PRO A 52 3.83 -16.44 -21.44
CA PRO A 52 4.10 -16.58 -22.88
C PRO A 52 2.86 -16.91 -23.72
N ASN A 53 1.86 -17.57 -23.11
CA ASN A 53 0.62 -17.96 -23.82
C ASN A 53 -0.38 -16.80 -23.90
N PHE A 54 -0.34 -15.91 -22.92
CA PHE A 54 -1.25 -14.76 -22.78
C PHE A 54 -0.45 -13.52 -22.36
N PRO A 55 0.31 -12.90 -23.30
CA PRO A 55 1.32 -11.89 -23.00
C PRO A 55 0.84 -10.66 -22.22
N SER A 56 -0.44 -10.35 -22.24
CA SER A 56 -1.03 -9.20 -21.54
C SER A 56 -1.62 -9.53 -20.18
N LEU A 57 -1.62 -10.79 -19.73
CA LEU A 57 -2.12 -11.12 -18.40
C LEU A 57 -1.19 -10.53 -17.32
N GLY A 58 -1.76 -9.79 -16.41
CA GLY A 58 -1.04 -9.09 -15.35
C GLY A 58 -0.22 -7.89 -15.82
N ALA A 59 -0.18 -7.58 -17.14
CA ALA A 59 0.57 -6.44 -17.65
C ALA A 59 -0.08 -5.10 -17.31
N GLY A 60 0.74 -4.06 -17.17
CA GLY A 60 0.30 -2.69 -16.99
C GLY A 60 -0.54 -2.17 -18.16
N ASN A 61 -1.32 -1.13 -17.89
CA ASN A 61 -2.29 -0.55 -18.82
C ASN A 61 -3.38 -1.53 -19.29
N THR A 62 -3.67 -2.56 -18.51
CA THR A 62 -4.80 -3.46 -18.70
C THR A 62 -5.94 -3.14 -17.74
N LYS A 63 -7.14 -3.67 -18.00
CA LYS A 63 -8.26 -3.48 -17.09
C LYS A 63 -8.02 -4.28 -15.81
N TYR A 64 -8.36 -3.68 -14.68
CA TYR A 64 -8.47 -4.46 -13.44
C TYR A 64 -9.37 -5.68 -13.65
N LEU A 65 -8.98 -6.81 -13.07
CA LEU A 65 -9.82 -8.00 -13.04
C LEU A 65 -10.98 -7.77 -12.07
N ARG A 66 -12.22 -7.95 -12.53
CA ARG A 66 -13.39 -7.79 -11.68
C ARG A 66 -13.92 -9.16 -11.21
N ILE A 67 -13.99 -9.33 -9.90
CA ILE A 67 -14.46 -10.57 -9.27
C ILE A 67 -15.97 -10.52 -9.01
N GLY A 68 -16.48 -9.38 -8.55
CA GLY A 68 -17.87 -9.18 -8.22
C GLY A 68 -18.68 -8.44 -9.29
N PRO A 69 -20.01 -8.38 -9.13
CA PRO A 69 -20.86 -7.63 -10.05
C PRO A 69 -20.61 -6.12 -9.94
N THR A 70 -20.73 -5.42 -11.06
CA THR A 70 -20.72 -3.95 -11.06
C THR A 70 -22.00 -3.38 -10.44
N ARG A 71 -21.87 -2.32 -9.64
CA ARG A 71 -22.98 -1.63 -8.98
C ARG A 71 -22.99 -0.14 -9.37
N TYR A 72 -23.58 0.15 -10.50
CA TYR A 72 -23.89 1.51 -10.95
C TYR A 72 -25.40 1.74 -10.94
N ALA A 73 -25.87 2.95 -10.62
CA ALA A 73 -27.29 3.26 -10.51
C ALA A 73 -28.03 3.11 -11.84
N ASP A 74 -27.37 3.38 -12.95
CA ASP A 74 -27.86 3.21 -14.32
C ASP A 74 -27.39 1.89 -14.98
N GLY A 75 -26.65 1.05 -14.24
CA GLY A 75 -26.00 -0.14 -14.77
C GLY A 75 -24.75 0.14 -15.63
N LEU A 76 -24.39 1.39 -15.84
CA LEU A 76 -23.33 1.81 -16.76
C LEU A 76 -22.19 2.60 -16.07
N SER A 77 -22.52 3.75 -15.47
CA SER A 77 -21.49 4.67 -14.97
C SER A 77 -21.94 5.55 -13.81
N GLN A 78 -23.25 5.72 -13.60
CA GLN A 78 -23.73 6.59 -12.56
C GLN A 78 -23.44 5.98 -11.17
N MET A 79 -22.77 6.76 -10.32
CA MET A 79 -22.49 6.35 -8.95
C MET A 79 -23.79 6.08 -8.19
N VAL A 80 -23.81 5.03 -7.38
CA VAL A 80 -24.95 4.76 -6.49
C VAL A 80 -25.05 5.80 -5.39
N SER A 81 -26.29 6.10 -4.96
CA SER A 81 -26.53 6.90 -3.76
C SER A 81 -26.32 6.06 -2.49
N GLY A 82 -26.01 6.76 -1.39
CA GLY A 82 -25.84 6.18 -0.07
C GLY A 82 -25.69 7.27 0.99
N PRO A 83 -25.40 6.95 2.23
CA PRO A 83 -25.05 7.94 3.25
C PRO A 83 -23.90 8.85 2.75
N ASN A 84 -23.92 10.12 3.16
CA ASN A 84 -22.83 11.03 2.82
C ASN A 84 -21.49 10.47 3.36
N ALA A 85 -20.47 10.40 2.50
CA ALA A 85 -19.19 9.75 2.86
C ALA A 85 -18.49 10.44 4.03
N ARG A 86 -18.52 11.79 4.12
CA ARG A 86 -17.97 12.52 5.28
C ARG A 86 -18.78 12.26 6.54
N ALA A 87 -20.11 12.17 6.44
CA ALA A 87 -20.95 11.83 7.58
C ALA A 87 -20.69 10.40 8.11
N VAL A 88 -20.41 9.45 7.22
CA VAL A 88 -19.97 8.11 7.61
C VAL A 88 -18.61 8.18 8.30
N SER A 89 -17.66 8.90 7.71
CA SER A 89 -16.32 9.09 8.29
C SER A 89 -16.39 9.67 9.70
N ASN A 90 -17.17 10.73 9.91
CA ASN A 90 -17.33 11.36 11.23
C ASN A 90 -17.95 10.43 12.29
N ARG A 91 -18.76 9.44 11.89
CA ARG A 91 -19.52 8.58 12.80
C ARG A 91 -18.96 7.18 12.95
N ILE A 92 -18.20 6.73 11.97
CA ILE A 92 -17.61 5.37 11.96
C ILE A 92 -16.09 5.46 12.08
N PHE A 93 -15.42 6.24 11.21
CA PHE A 93 -13.96 6.22 11.08
C PHE A 93 -13.22 7.13 12.05
N ASN A 94 -13.94 7.93 12.85
CA ASN A 94 -13.33 8.90 13.77
C ASN A 94 -12.67 8.19 14.97
N ASP A 95 -11.36 8.30 15.08
CA ASP A 95 -10.55 7.75 16.17
C ASP A 95 -10.72 8.50 17.51
N MET A 96 -11.26 9.73 17.49
CA MET A 96 -11.38 10.62 18.65
C MET A 96 -10.03 10.93 19.32
N HIS A 97 -8.93 10.93 18.55
CA HIS A 97 -7.55 11.09 19.04
C HIS A 97 -7.14 10.04 20.08
N ILE A 98 -7.64 8.82 19.95
CA ILE A 98 -7.30 7.69 20.80
C ILE A 98 -6.51 6.68 20.00
N ASN A 99 -5.24 6.51 20.36
CA ASN A 99 -4.38 5.50 19.75
C ASN A 99 -4.85 4.09 20.14
N VAL A 100 -5.18 3.28 19.18
CA VAL A 100 -5.50 1.86 19.36
C VAL A 100 -4.55 1.07 18.49
N PHE A 101 -3.64 0.33 19.15
CA PHE A 101 -2.53 -0.34 18.47
C PHE A 101 -2.91 -1.75 18.00
N SER A 102 -2.12 -2.30 17.09
CA SER A 102 -2.23 -3.67 16.63
C SER A 102 -2.33 -4.66 17.81
N ASP A 103 -3.34 -5.48 17.81
CA ASP A 103 -3.51 -6.53 18.84
C ASP A 103 -2.57 -7.73 18.63
N ARG A 104 -1.77 -7.70 17.57
CA ARG A 104 -0.72 -8.67 17.26
C ARG A 104 0.69 -8.12 17.40
N GLY A 105 0.84 -6.82 17.67
CA GLY A 105 2.11 -6.12 17.73
C GLY A 105 2.81 -6.06 16.37
N VAL A 106 2.06 -5.84 15.31
CA VAL A 106 2.61 -5.46 14.00
C VAL A 106 3.23 -4.07 14.14
N THR A 107 4.43 -3.89 13.60
CA THR A 107 5.13 -2.60 13.62
C THR A 107 4.63 -1.71 12.47
N GLN A 108 5.03 -0.44 12.44
CA GLN A 108 4.73 0.47 11.31
C GLN A 108 5.23 -0.05 9.95
N TRP A 109 6.06 -1.10 9.92
CA TRP A 109 6.34 -1.81 8.69
C TRP A 109 5.10 -2.44 8.04
N GLY A 110 4.03 -2.70 8.80
CA GLY A 110 2.75 -3.17 8.27
C GLY A 110 2.19 -2.21 7.23
N ASN A 111 2.02 -0.93 7.58
CA ASN A 111 1.52 0.08 6.66
C ASN A 111 2.56 0.49 5.59
N VAL A 112 3.82 0.71 5.99
CA VAL A 112 4.88 1.22 5.10
C VAL A 112 5.22 0.21 4.00
N TRP A 113 5.38 -1.07 4.36
CA TRP A 113 5.57 -2.14 3.39
C TRP A 113 4.31 -2.39 2.55
N GLY A 114 3.14 -2.29 3.19
CA GLY A 114 1.84 -2.38 2.52
C GLY A 114 1.72 -1.35 1.40
N GLN A 115 2.07 -0.09 1.65
CA GLN A 115 2.09 0.95 0.63
C GLN A 115 3.13 0.67 -0.48
N PHE A 116 4.32 0.22 -0.11
CA PHE A 116 5.34 -0.15 -1.10
C PHE A 116 4.88 -1.29 -2.01
N VAL A 117 4.18 -2.29 -1.50
CA VAL A 117 3.57 -3.39 -2.27
C VAL A 117 2.44 -2.88 -3.17
N ASP A 118 1.54 -1.99 -2.68
CA ASP A 118 0.49 -1.37 -3.50
C ASP A 118 1.10 -0.66 -4.73
N HIS A 119 2.23 0.03 -4.52
CA HIS A 119 2.94 0.78 -5.56
C HIS A 119 3.75 -0.11 -6.54
N ASN A 120 3.75 -1.42 -6.35
CA ASN A 120 4.23 -2.40 -7.31
C ASN A 120 3.11 -3.14 -8.05
N MET A 121 1.83 -2.98 -7.63
CA MET A 121 0.74 -3.82 -8.14
C MET A 121 -0.47 -3.04 -8.65
N GLY A 122 -0.56 -1.77 -8.37
CA GLY A 122 -1.76 -1.03 -8.73
C GLY A 122 -1.66 0.48 -8.72
N HIS A 123 -2.07 1.07 -9.82
CA HIS A 123 -2.27 2.50 -9.98
C HIS A 123 -3.38 2.78 -11.00
N ARG A 124 -4.02 3.93 -10.89
CA ARG A 124 -5.07 4.40 -11.79
C ARG A 124 -5.02 5.91 -11.94
N ASP A 125 -5.39 6.39 -13.12
CA ASP A 125 -5.50 7.83 -13.36
C ASP A 125 -6.75 8.44 -12.72
N GLU A 126 -6.58 9.56 -12.04
CA GLU A 126 -7.64 10.29 -11.33
C GLU A 126 -8.01 11.64 -11.98
N ALA A 127 -7.82 11.78 -13.28
CA ALA A 127 -8.14 12.99 -14.03
C ALA A 127 -9.59 13.04 -14.58
N GLY A 128 -10.49 12.30 -13.97
CA GLY A 128 -11.87 12.17 -14.40
C GLY A 128 -12.76 13.35 -14.00
N THR A 129 -14.07 13.16 -14.16
CA THR A 129 -15.09 14.17 -13.82
C THR A 129 -15.14 14.42 -12.31
N LYS A 130 -15.33 15.68 -11.90
CA LYS A 130 -15.55 16.02 -10.49
C LYS A 130 -16.80 15.33 -9.93
N ALA A 131 -16.66 14.82 -8.71
CA ALA A 131 -17.73 14.20 -7.93
C ALA A 131 -17.51 14.49 -6.43
N ASP A 132 -17.28 15.76 -6.11
CA ASP A 132 -16.92 16.25 -4.80
C ASP A 132 -17.86 15.73 -3.71
N ILE A 133 -17.31 15.42 -2.52
CA ILE A 133 -18.06 14.93 -1.38
C ILE A 133 -18.61 16.15 -0.62
N PRO A 134 -19.94 16.30 -0.49
CA PRO A 134 -20.51 17.42 0.27
C PRO A 134 -20.04 17.42 1.72
N PHE A 135 -19.66 18.59 2.20
CA PHE A 135 -19.21 18.84 3.56
C PHE A 135 -20.26 19.70 4.31
N ASN A 136 -20.61 19.31 5.51
CA ASN A 136 -21.54 20.05 6.36
C ASN A 136 -20.82 20.58 7.62
N ALA A 137 -20.41 21.83 7.59
CA ALA A 137 -19.77 22.50 8.74
C ALA A 137 -20.68 22.63 9.98
N ASN A 138 -21.98 22.41 9.84
CA ASN A 138 -22.93 22.40 10.96
C ASN A 138 -23.27 21.00 11.46
N ASP A 139 -22.62 19.96 10.93
CA ASP A 139 -22.71 18.61 11.50
C ASP A 139 -22.15 18.64 12.94
N PRO A 140 -22.92 18.25 13.97
CA PRO A 140 -22.43 18.27 15.35
C PRO A 140 -21.23 17.34 15.58
N MET A 141 -21.03 16.36 14.69
CA MET A 141 -19.88 15.45 14.70
C MET A 141 -18.68 16.00 13.93
N GLU A 142 -18.78 17.21 13.33
CA GLU A 142 -17.69 17.77 12.53
C GLU A 142 -16.70 18.53 13.41
N SER A 143 -15.47 18.03 13.48
CA SER A 143 -14.37 18.63 14.24
C SER A 143 -13.58 19.65 13.43
N PHE A 144 -13.68 19.59 12.10
CA PHE A 144 -12.94 20.44 11.16
C PHE A 144 -13.91 21.31 10.38
N ARG A 145 -13.42 22.46 9.92
CA ARG A 145 -14.21 23.39 9.13
C ARG A 145 -13.53 23.61 7.79
N ASP A 146 -14.34 23.62 6.75
CA ASP A 146 -13.92 23.83 5.38
C ASP A 146 -14.63 25.08 4.80
N THR A 147 -13.87 25.93 4.15
CA THR A 147 -14.42 27.10 3.44
C THR A 147 -14.94 26.76 2.05
N LEU A 148 -14.60 25.58 1.50
CA LEU A 148 -15.08 25.13 0.18
C LEU A 148 -16.48 24.51 0.22
N GLY A 149 -16.90 24.00 1.36
CA GLY A 149 -18.16 23.27 1.51
C GLY A 149 -18.14 21.85 0.92
N VAL A 150 -16.99 21.37 0.44
CA VAL A 150 -16.80 20.06 -0.17
C VAL A 150 -15.41 19.51 0.12
N ILE A 151 -15.27 18.18 0.14
CA ILE A 151 -13.99 17.50 0.01
C ILE A 151 -13.79 17.28 -1.51
N PRO A 152 -12.71 17.79 -2.11
CA PRO A 152 -12.45 17.60 -3.53
C PRO A 152 -12.31 16.11 -3.87
N PHE A 153 -13.02 15.68 -4.90
CA PHE A 153 -12.95 14.31 -5.39
C PHE A 153 -13.13 14.26 -6.91
N ASN A 154 -12.18 13.66 -7.59
CA ASN A 154 -12.26 13.37 -9.01
C ASN A 154 -12.51 11.86 -9.20
N ARG A 155 -13.43 11.54 -10.12
CA ARG A 155 -13.63 10.16 -10.54
C ARG A 155 -12.38 9.66 -11.28
N SER A 156 -12.09 8.37 -11.17
CA SER A 156 -11.03 7.76 -11.97
C SER A 156 -11.36 7.79 -13.45
N VAL A 157 -10.34 7.88 -14.31
CA VAL A 157 -10.51 7.81 -15.75
C VAL A 157 -11.10 6.46 -16.15
N PRO A 158 -12.17 6.41 -16.98
CA PRO A 158 -12.71 5.16 -17.43
C PRO A 158 -11.78 4.48 -18.44
N ALA A 159 -11.70 3.17 -18.39
CA ALA A 159 -11.06 2.38 -19.44
C ALA A 159 -11.75 2.66 -20.78
N PRO A 160 -10.98 2.83 -21.89
CA PRO A 160 -11.55 3.15 -23.20
C PRO A 160 -12.66 2.18 -23.61
N GLY A 161 -13.76 2.77 -24.12
CA GLY A 161 -14.94 2.00 -24.59
C GLY A 161 -15.83 1.47 -23.46
N THR A 162 -15.66 1.93 -22.21
CA THR A 162 -16.52 1.54 -21.09
C THR A 162 -17.28 2.72 -20.52
N GLY A 163 -18.38 2.45 -19.78
CA GLY A 163 -19.19 3.46 -19.11
C GLY A 163 -20.27 4.13 -19.97
N VAL A 164 -20.48 3.70 -21.21
CA VAL A 164 -21.50 4.24 -22.12
C VAL A 164 -22.48 3.15 -22.56
N ASN A 165 -22.00 2.05 -23.14
CA ASN A 165 -22.81 0.93 -23.59
C ASN A 165 -22.63 -0.34 -22.74
N ASN A 166 -21.70 -0.29 -21.82
CA ASN A 166 -21.38 -1.33 -20.87
C ASN A 166 -20.92 -0.68 -19.56
N ALA A 167 -20.81 -1.47 -18.49
CA ALA A 167 -20.37 -0.98 -17.20
C ALA A 167 -18.97 -0.38 -17.25
N ARG A 168 -18.79 0.78 -16.63
CA ARG A 168 -17.52 1.49 -16.47
C ARG A 168 -16.49 0.60 -15.79
N GLN A 169 -15.29 0.58 -16.35
CA GLN A 169 -14.09 -0.08 -15.81
C GLN A 169 -12.94 0.94 -15.72
N GLN A 170 -11.88 0.57 -15.00
CA GLN A 170 -10.64 1.34 -14.91
C GLN A 170 -9.47 0.51 -15.40
N LEU A 171 -8.40 1.19 -15.86
CA LEU A 171 -7.13 0.55 -16.15
C LEU A 171 -6.29 0.49 -14.87
N ASN A 172 -5.58 -0.62 -14.70
CA ASN A 172 -4.38 -0.65 -13.88
C ASN A 172 -3.23 -0.15 -14.74
N THR A 173 -2.61 0.97 -14.39
CA THR A 173 -1.46 1.51 -15.14
C THR A 173 -0.15 0.84 -14.76
N GLU A 174 -0.10 0.23 -13.56
CA GLU A 174 0.97 -0.65 -13.11
C GLU A 174 0.74 -2.10 -13.56
N ASN A 175 1.77 -2.94 -13.49
CA ASN A 175 1.58 -4.36 -13.66
C ASN A 175 1.07 -5.03 -12.36
N SER A 176 0.82 -6.34 -12.38
CA SER A 176 0.22 -7.08 -11.26
C SER A 176 1.22 -7.97 -10.51
N PHE A 177 2.52 -7.83 -10.83
CA PHE A 177 3.58 -8.63 -10.25
C PHE A 177 4.35 -7.83 -9.20
N LEU A 178 4.97 -8.54 -8.25
CA LEU A 178 5.93 -7.92 -7.31
C LEU A 178 7.31 -7.91 -7.96
N ASP A 179 7.51 -7.06 -8.97
CA ASP A 179 8.68 -7.04 -9.83
C ASP A 179 9.58 -5.81 -9.66
N GLY A 180 9.36 -5.06 -8.58
CA GLY A 180 10.16 -3.88 -8.25
C GLY A 180 9.83 -2.66 -9.10
N GLU A 181 8.62 -2.57 -9.69
CA GLU A 181 8.20 -1.41 -10.47
C GLU A 181 8.36 -0.09 -9.70
N ALA A 182 8.09 -0.09 -8.38
CA ALA A 182 8.31 1.06 -7.49
C ALA A 182 9.77 1.54 -7.46
N VAL A 183 10.74 0.69 -7.81
CA VAL A 183 12.17 1.00 -7.86
C VAL A 183 12.62 1.35 -9.28
N TYR A 184 12.19 0.58 -10.28
CA TYR A 184 12.73 0.62 -11.66
C TYR A 184 11.82 1.35 -12.63
N GLY A 185 10.52 1.40 -12.36
CA GLY A 185 9.49 1.98 -13.23
C GLY A 185 9.03 1.06 -14.35
N PRO A 186 7.88 1.42 -15.00
CA PRO A 186 7.21 0.59 -15.99
C PRO A 186 7.73 0.77 -17.43
N SER A 187 8.79 1.57 -17.64
CA SER A 187 9.20 1.90 -19.01
C SER A 187 10.69 2.21 -19.12
N ASP A 188 11.24 1.90 -20.32
CA ASP A 188 12.64 2.18 -20.67
C ASP A 188 13.01 3.66 -20.47
N GLY A 189 12.14 4.58 -20.84
CA GLY A 189 12.43 6.01 -20.69
C GLY A 189 12.55 6.48 -19.24
N ARG A 190 11.76 5.87 -18.30
CA ARG A 190 11.92 6.15 -16.88
C ARG A 190 13.18 5.49 -16.33
N LEU A 191 13.43 4.25 -16.71
CA LEU A 191 14.62 3.51 -16.29
C LEU A 191 15.90 4.17 -16.81
N ASP A 192 15.93 4.63 -18.06
CA ASP A 192 17.04 5.37 -18.66
C ASP A 192 17.39 6.62 -17.82
N TRP A 193 16.37 7.33 -17.35
CA TRP A 193 16.59 8.49 -16.48
C TRP A 193 17.09 8.09 -15.07
N LEU A 194 16.67 6.96 -14.53
CA LEU A 194 17.05 6.49 -13.19
C LEU A 194 18.44 5.87 -13.15
N ARG A 195 18.95 5.31 -14.24
CA ARG A 195 20.31 4.74 -14.31
C ARG A 195 21.37 5.83 -14.45
N SER A 196 22.56 5.56 -13.92
CA SER A 196 23.71 6.46 -14.07
C SER A 196 24.22 6.42 -15.51
N GLY A 197 24.11 7.52 -16.25
CA GLY A 197 24.49 7.59 -17.66
C GLY A 197 23.78 8.70 -18.42
N SER A 198 23.77 8.61 -19.74
CA SER A 198 23.06 9.51 -20.65
C SER A 198 21.57 9.26 -20.59
N VAL A 199 20.77 10.29 -20.87
CA VAL A 199 19.33 10.13 -21.07
C VAL A 199 19.06 10.29 -22.56
N ASP A 200 19.06 9.17 -23.28
CA ASP A 200 18.90 9.13 -24.72
C ASP A 200 17.77 8.20 -25.20
N GLY A 201 17.04 7.62 -24.24
CA GLY A 201 15.90 6.73 -24.46
C GLY A 201 16.30 5.25 -24.52
N ASN A 202 17.56 4.92 -24.28
CA ASN A 202 18.06 3.55 -24.25
C ASN A 202 18.74 3.25 -22.91
N PRO A 203 18.05 2.60 -21.95
CA PRO A 203 18.64 2.28 -20.64
C PRO A 203 19.82 1.30 -20.73
N ASP A 204 19.90 0.45 -21.75
CA ASP A 204 20.87 -0.67 -21.85
C ASP A 204 22.31 -0.18 -22.08
N ASN A 205 22.50 1.06 -22.56
CA ASN A 205 23.80 1.65 -22.75
C ASN A 205 24.33 2.41 -21.50
N ASN A 206 23.54 2.48 -20.43
CA ASN A 206 23.88 3.15 -19.21
C ASN A 206 24.66 2.26 -18.22
N SER A 207 25.19 2.87 -17.15
CA SER A 207 25.79 2.10 -16.05
C SER A 207 24.77 1.15 -15.41
N ALA A 208 25.25 0.04 -14.84
CA ALA A 208 24.42 -0.84 -14.04
C ALA A 208 23.83 -0.18 -12.79
N THR A 209 24.46 0.88 -12.29
CA THR A 209 24.01 1.54 -11.06
C THR A 209 22.83 2.47 -11.28
N LEU A 210 21.90 2.49 -10.34
CA LEU A 210 20.91 3.54 -10.20
C LEU A 210 21.60 4.85 -9.73
N MET A 211 21.14 5.98 -10.24
CA MET A 211 21.65 7.30 -9.86
C MET A 211 21.20 7.65 -8.43
N MET A 212 22.17 7.83 -7.53
CA MET A 212 21.89 8.12 -6.12
C MET A 212 22.81 9.23 -5.59
N PRO A 213 22.51 10.51 -5.88
CA PRO A 213 23.27 11.64 -5.33
C PRO A 213 23.27 11.58 -3.80
N ASN A 214 24.47 11.71 -3.20
CA ASN A 214 24.64 11.61 -1.74
C ASN A 214 24.05 10.32 -1.13
N ASN A 215 23.93 9.26 -1.92
CA ASN A 215 23.36 7.98 -1.51
C ASN A 215 21.83 8.02 -1.20
N TYR A 216 21.12 9.00 -1.78
CA TYR A 216 19.64 9.12 -1.76
C TYR A 216 19.09 9.11 -3.18
N LEU A 217 17.78 8.89 -3.32
CA LEU A 217 17.11 8.96 -4.62
C LEU A 217 17.30 10.35 -5.25
N PRO A 218 17.43 10.42 -6.59
CA PRO A 218 17.62 11.69 -7.29
C PRO A 218 16.37 12.57 -7.20
N ARG A 219 16.59 13.88 -7.21
CA ARG A 219 15.53 14.88 -7.36
C ARG A 219 15.27 15.14 -8.85
N ALA A 220 14.12 15.64 -9.20
CA ALA A 220 13.78 15.96 -10.59
C ALA A 220 14.82 16.94 -11.22
N ASP A 221 15.40 17.85 -10.42
CA ASP A 221 16.43 18.78 -10.89
C ASP A 221 17.88 18.21 -10.82
N SER A 222 18.09 16.98 -10.39
CA SER A 222 19.43 16.38 -10.22
C SER A 222 20.25 16.31 -11.52
N ARG A 223 19.59 16.29 -12.69
CA ARG A 223 20.24 16.34 -14.01
C ARG A 223 20.25 17.73 -14.63
N GLY A 224 20.00 18.78 -13.83
CA GLY A 224 20.06 20.19 -14.26
C GLY A 224 18.79 20.70 -14.95
N ASN A 225 17.84 19.84 -15.33
CA ASN A 225 16.58 20.22 -15.95
C ASN A 225 15.42 19.41 -15.37
N ALA A 226 14.71 19.97 -14.41
CA ALA A 226 13.57 19.32 -13.76
C ALA A 226 12.42 18.98 -14.71
N SER A 227 12.23 19.74 -15.80
CA SER A 227 11.16 19.47 -16.78
C SER A 227 11.44 18.30 -17.71
N ALA A 228 12.68 17.81 -17.75
CA ALA A 228 13.07 16.61 -18.49
C ALA A 228 13.03 15.35 -17.62
N ALA A 229 12.80 15.49 -16.31
CA ALA A 229 12.63 14.35 -15.42
C ALA A 229 11.30 13.62 -15.69
N PRO A 230 11.22 12.31 -15.38
CA PRO A 230 9.95 11.59 -15.35
C PRO A 230 8.94 12.30 -14.47
N THR A 231 7.68 12.32 -14.92
CA THR A 231 6.59 12.93 -14.15
C THR A 231 6.44 12.22 -12.80
N MET A 232 6.36 13.02 -11.73
CA MET A 232 6.07 12.56 -10.38
C MET A 232 4.79 13.23 -9.88
N ALA A 233 4.04 12.53 -9.05
CA ALA A 233 2.94 13.15 -8.30
C ALA A 233 3.52 14.19 -7.34
N VAL A 234 2.93 15.38 -7.36
CA VAL A 234 3.28 16.49 -6.47
C VAL A 234 2.02 17.06 -5.85
N ASP A 235 2.04 17.23 -4.54
CA ASP A 235 0.99 17.87 -3.78
C ASP A 235 1.59 18.54 -2.54
N GLY A 236 0.77 19.16 -1.71
CA GLY A 236 1.18 19.76 -0.46
C GLY A 236 2.38 20.70 -0.62
N ARG A 237 3.45 20.41 0.11
CA ARG A 237 4.69 21.22 0.13
C ARG A 237 5.42 21.25 -1.21
N LEU A 238 5.34 20.18 -2.00
CA LEU A 238 6.02 20.10 -3.29
C LEU A 238 5.37 20.95 -4.39
N LEU A 239 4.14 21.43 -4.21
CA LEU A 239 3.48 22.32 -5.17
C LEU A 239 4.29 23.60 -5.44
N THR A 240 5.00 24.11 -4.44
CA THR A 240 5.84 25.30 -4.58
C THR A 240 7.27 25.01 -5.08
N THR A 241 7.71 23.76 -4.97
CA THR A 241 9.04 23.32 -5.37
C THR A 241 9.03 21.98 -6.12
N PRO A 242 8.25 21.85 -7.23
CA PRO A 242 8.07 20.56 -7.89
C PRO A 242 9.36 19.94 -8.42
N GLY A 243 10.37 20.77 -8.77
CA GLY A 243 11.70 20.31 -9.15
C GLY A 243 12.48 19.61 -8.04
N LYS A 244 12.03 19.72 -6.78
CA LYS A 244 12.62 19.04 -5.62
C LYS A 244 11.92 17.69 -5.32
N ALA A 245 10.93 17.30 -6.08
CA ALA A 245 10.35 15.97 -5.98
C ALA A 245 11.43 14.89 -6.21
N VAL A 246 11.41 13.85 -5.40
CA VAL A 246 12.21 12.64 -5.59
C VAL A 246 11.68 11.88 -6.79
N VAL A 247 12.58 11.35 -7.61
CA VAL A 247 12.24 10.50 -8.76
C VAL A 247 12.58 9.05 -8.44
N ALA A 248 11.60 8.17 -8.57
CA ALA A 248 11.74 6.72 -8.42
C ALA A 248 10.94 5.99 -9.51
N GLY A 249 10.80 4.69 -9.41
CA GLY A 249 10.03 3.88 -10.34
C GLY A 249 8.57 4.28 -10.40
N ASP A 250 7.89 4.35 -9.25
CA ASP A 250 6.50 4.77 -9.14
C ASP A 250 6.34 6.29 -9.04
N VAL A 251 5.30 6.83 -9.66
CA VAL A 251 5.01 8.27 -9.69
C VAL A 251 4.69 8.85 -8.30
N ARG A 252 4.23 8.02 -7.36
CA ARG A 252 3.80 8.37 -6.02
C ARG A 252 4.94 8.37 -4.97
N ALA A 253 6.21 8.26 -5.39
CA ALA A 253 7.36 8.15 -4.50
C ALA A 253 7.47 9.26 -3.43
N ASN A 254 6.82 10.40 -3.65
CA ASN A 254 6.80 11.53 -2.72
C ASN A 254 5.55 11.57 -1.83
N GLU A 255 4.61 10.65 -2.03
CA GLU A 255 3.34 10.68 -1.30
C GLU A 255 3.57 10.64 0.20
N GLN A 256 4.51 9.79 0.66
CA GLN A 256 4.86 9.69 2.08
C GLN A 256 6.37 9.38 2.25
N ALA A 257 7.05 10.07 3.17
CA ALA A 257 8.50 10.00 3.33
C ALA A 257 9.01 8.60 3.75
N LEU A 258 8.20 7.81 4.47
CA LEU A 258 8.57 6.44 4.84
C LEU A 258 8.58 5.53 3.60
N LEU A 259 7.63 5.72 2.67
CA LEU A 259 7.68 5.07 1.36
C LEU A 259 8.93 5.47 0.56
N THR A 260 9.23 6.78 0.50
CA THR A 260 10.49 7.27 -0.13
C THR A 260 11.71 6.59 0.47
N SER A 261 11.69 6.33 1.80
CA SER A 261 12.76 5.64 2.51
C SER A 261 12.93 4.20 2.08
N VAL A 262 11.83 3.44 1.87
CA VAL A 262 11.87 2.06 1.38
C VAL A 262 12.40 2.00 -0.05
N GLN A 263 11.93 2.89 -0.93
CA GLN A 263 12.45 2.98 -2.30
C GLN A 263 13.93 3.34 -2.33
N THR A 264 14.38 4.24 -1.42
CA THR A 264 15.82 4.56 -1.24
C THR A 264 16.59 3.33 -0.78
N LEU A 265 16.04 2.54 0.15
CA LEU A 265 16.66 1.31 0.66
C LEU A 265 16.92 0.32 -0.47
N PHE A 266 15.92 0.03 -1.31
CA PHE A 266 16.05 -0.93 -2.39
C PHE A 266 16.88 -0.42 -3.57
N ALA A 267 16.92 0.89 -3.83
CA ALA A 267 17.86 1.47 -4.78
C ALA A 267 19.31 1.33 -4.29
N ARG A 268 19.58 1.47 -2.99
CA ARG A 268 20.90 1.16 -2.39
C ARG A 268 21.23 -0.32 -2.48
N GLU A 269 20.27 -1.20 -2.20
CA GLU A 269 20.46 -2.64 -2.31
C GLU A 269 20.83 -3.04 -3.74
N HIS A 270 20.13 -2.52 -4.74
CA HIS A 270 20.50 -2.71 -6.13
C HIS A 270 21.98 -2.34 -6.39
N ASN A 271 22.38 -1.14 -6.00
CA ASN A 271 23.75 -0.67 -6.20
C ASN A 271 24.80 -1.48 -5.41
N ARG A 272 24.44 -1.97 -4.22
CA ARG A 272 25.28 -2.88 -3.42
C ARG A 272 25.49 -4.22 -4.14
N ILE A 273 24.44 -4.79 -4.74
CA ILE A 273 24.54 -6.03 -5.51
C ILE A 273 25.38 -5.82 -6.77
N VAL A 274 25.17 -4.74 -7.52
CA VAL A 274 26.01 -4.37 -8.68
C VAL A 274 27.48 -4.32 -8.32
N ALA A 275 27.82 -3.76 -7.15
CA ALA A 275 29.20 -3.66 -6.67
C ALA A 275 29.82 -5.03 -6.28
N ALA A 276 28.98 -6.01 -5.94
CA ALA A 276 29.40 -7.38 -5.59
C ALA A 276 29.65 -8.25 -6.84
N LEU A 277 29.13 -7.88 -8.00
CA LEU A 277 29.28 -8.62 -9.25
C LEU A 277 30.66 -8.38 -9.90
N PRO A 278 31.17 -9.36 -10.70
CA PRO A 278 32.49 -9.28 -11.34
C PRO A 278 32.67 -8.01 -12.17
N ARG A 279 33.84 -7.38 -12.09
CA ARG A 279 34.14 -6.15 -12.84
C ARG A 279 34.14 -6.34 -14.35
N SER A 280 34.47 -7.52 -14.82
CA SER A 280 34.48 -7.90 -16.25
C SER A 280 33.10 -8.08 -16.84
N MET A 281 32.05 -8.21 -16.04
CA MET A 281 30.68 -8.37 -16.49
C MET A 281 30.18 -7.08 -17.16
N SER A 282 29.36 -7.20 -18.20
CA SER A 282 28.74 -6.06 -18.90
C SER A 282 27.86 -5.25 -17.94
N GLN A 283 27.66 -3.96 -18.21
CA GLN A 283 26.83 -3.10 -17.36
C GLN A 283 25.38 -3.60 -17.37
N GLU A 284 24.88 -4.04 -18.51
CA GLU A 284 23.52 -4.53 -18.64
C GLU A 284 23.31 -5.86 -17.90
N ASP A 285 24.24 -6.83 -18.04
CA ASP A 285 24.15 -8.07 -17.26
C ASP A 285 24.14 -7.82 -15.76
N LYS A 286 25.03 -6.91 -15.27
CA LYS A 286 25.03 -6.52 -13.85
C LYS A 286 23.71 -5.92 -13.42
N PHE A 287 23.16 -5.04 -14.24
CA PHE A 287 21.88 -4.38 -13.94
C PHE A 287 20.75 -5.43 -13.82
N GLN A 288 20.61 -6.32 -14.81
CA GLN A 288 19.54 -7.30 -14.83
C GLN A 288 19.68 -8.34 -13.71
N LEU A 289 20.92 -8.78 -13.39
CA LEU A 289 21.16 -9.68 -12.27
C LEU A 289 20.84 -9.01 -10.93
N ALA A 290 21.27 -7.76 -10.73
CA ALA A 290 20.95 -7.01 -9.51
C ALA A 290 19.43 -6.76 -9.39
N ARG A 291 18.75 -6.44 -10.50
CA ARG A 291 17.30 -6.29 -10.53
C ARG A 291 16.60 -7.59 -10.15
N ALA A 292 17.01 -8.72 -10.71
CA ALA A 292 16.43 -10.03 -10.40
C ALA A 292 16.57 -10.39 -8.91
N VAL A 293 17.72 -10.09 -8.28
CA VAL A 293 17.91 -10.31 -6.83
C VAL A 293 17.00 -9.40 -6.01
N VAL A 294 16.92 -8.10 -6.33
CA VAL A 294 16.05 -7.15 -5.61
C VAL A 294 14.58 -7.57 -5.72
N ILE A 295 14.13 -7.99 -6.89
CA ILE A 295 12.76 -8.52 -7.09
C ILE A 295 12.52 -9.73 -6.18
N ALA A 296 13.46 -10.68 -6.18
CA ALA A 296 13.38 -11.88 -5.35
C ALA A 296 13.37 -11.56 -3.85
N GLU A 297 14.15 -10.57 -3.40
CA GLU A 297 14.12 -10.09 -2.01
C GLU A 297 12.77 -9.46 -1.65
N ILE A 298 12.19 -8.61 -2.53
CA ILE A 298 10.85 -8.01 -2.32
C ILE A 298 9.80 -9.11 -2.21
N GLN A 299 9.84 -10.11 -3.10
CA GLN A 299 8.94 -11.25 -3.05
C GLN A 299 9.14 -12.08 -1.78
N ASN A 300 10.37 -12.42 -1.43
CA ASN A 300 10.69 -13.19 -0.22
C ASN A 300 10.19 -12.48 1.05
N ILE A 301 10.47 -11.19 1.20
CA ILE A 301 10.02 -10.38 2.35
C ILE A 301 8.49 -10.34 2.41
N THR A 302 7.83 -10.11 1.28
CA THR A 302 6.36 -10.03 1.23
C THR A 302 5.71 -11.33 1.67
N TYR A 303 6.15 -12.47 1.11
CA TYR A 303 5.49 -13.76 1.35
C TYR A 303 5.94 -14.44 2.64
N ASN A 304 7.15 -14.20 3.13
CA ASN A 304 7.70 -14.89 4.31
C ASN A 304 7.74 -14.03 5.58
N GLU A 305 7.65 -12.70 5.48
CA GLU A 305 7.68 -11.82 6.65
C GLU A 305 6.40 -11.00 6.78
N PHE A 306 6.02 -10.21 5.76
CA PHE A 306 4.89 -9.29 5.81
C PHE A 306 3.55 -10.02 5.94
N LEU A 307 3.18 -10.89 4.99
CA LEU A 307 1.90 -11.61 5.03
C LEU A 307 1.72 -12.42 6.31
N PRO A 308 2.71 -13.20 6.79
CA PRO A 308 2.62 -13.88 8.08
C PRO A 308 2.48 -12.94 9.28
N ALA A 309 3.15 -11.77 9.29
CA ALA A 309 2.98 -10.78 10.34
C ALA A 309 1.55 -10.26 10.41
N MET A 310 0.91 -10.03 9.26
CA MET A 310 -0.51 -9.66 9.14
C MET A 310 -1.46 -10.81 9.49
N GLY A 311 -0.96 -12.02 9.70
CA GLY A 311 -1.75 -13.22 9.96
C GLY A 311 -2.38 -13.80 8.69
N VAL A 312 -1.83 -13.49 7.53
CA VAL A 312 -2.24 -14.06 6.23
C VAL A 312 -1.38 -15.27 5.92
N SER A 313 -2.02 -16.44 5.80
CA SER A 313 -1.36 -17.69 5.41
C SER A 313 -1.91 -18.15 4.06
N LEU A 314 -1.03 -18.34 3.10
CA LEU A 314 -1.35 -18.89 1.79
C LEU A 314 -1.08 -20.40 1.75
N PRO A 315 -1.75 -21.15 0.86
CA PRO A 315 -1.33 -22.53 0.56
C PRO A 315 0.14 -22.61 0.15
N SER A 316 0.78 -23.75 0.38
CA SER A 316 2.14 -23.99 -0.07
C SER A 316 2.26 -23.76 -1.58
N TYR A 317 3.34 -23.10 -2.00
CA TYR A 317 3.62 -22.87 -3.41
C TYR A 317 3.81 -24.21 -4.16
N GLN A 318 3.14 -24.36 -5.30
CA GLN A 318 3.15 -25.57 -6.12
C GLN A 318 3.85 -25.38 -7.49
N GLY A 319 4.44 -24.24 -7.71
CA GLY A 319 5.02 -23.84 -8.98
C GLY A 319 4.13 -22.87 -9.78
N TYR A 320 4.66 -22.35 -10.86
CA TYR A 320 3.97 -21.44 -11.77
C TYR A 320 2.78 -22.11 -12.47
N ASP A 321 1.61 -21.47 -12.43
CA ASP A 321 0.41 -21.91 -13.16
C ASP A 321 0.13 -20.97 -14.35
N PRO A 322 0.43 -21.36 -15.60
CA PRO A 322 0.21 -20.53 -16.78
C PRO A 322 -1.28 -20.29 -17.12
N ASN A 323 -2.20 -20.98 -16.45
CA ASN A 323 -3.65 -20.83 -16.63
C ASN A 323 -4.29 -19.91 -15.59
N LEU A 324 -3.51 -19.42 -14.64
CA LEU A 324 -3.99 -18.50 -13.61
C LEU A 324 -3.86 -17.07 -14.12
N ASP A 325 -4.91 -16.27 -13.94
CA ASP A 325 -4.88 -14.83 -14.22
C ASP A 325 -4.38 -14.08 -12.97
N PRO A 326 -3.13 -13.53 -13.00
CA PRO A 326 -2.57 -12.79 -11.88
C PRO A 326 -3.06 -11.35 -11.79
N SER A 327 -3.83 -10.87 -12.79
CA SER A 327 -4.25 -9.47 -12.89
C SER A 327 -4.86 -8.97 -11.59
N THR A 328 -4.46 -7.77 -11.19
CA THR A 328 -4.93 -7.16 -9.94
C THR A 328 -6.43 -7.02 -9.93
N ALA A 329 -7.08 -7.59 -8.92
CA ALA A 329 -8.52 -7.51 -8.77
C ALA A 329 -8.94 -6.08 -8.42
N HIS A 330 -10.02 -5.61 -9.04
CA HIS A 330 -10.57 -4.29 -8.81
C HIS A 330 -11.04 -4.13 -7.35
N GLU A 331 -11.59 -5.19 -6.78
CA GLU A 331 -11.99 -5.27 -5.38
C GLU A 331 -10.79 -5.21 -4.44
N PHE A 332 -9.66 -5.81 -4.80
CA PHE A 332 -8.40 -5.69 -4.05
C PHE A 332 -7.92 -4.24 -4.06
N ALA A 333 -7.72 -3.65 -5.24
CA ALA A 333 -7.16 -2.29 -5.38
C ALA A 333 -8.08 -1.18 -4.84
N THR A 334 -9.42 -1.41 -4.78
CA THR A 334 -10.39 -0.36 -4.39
C THR A 334 -10.89 -0.51 -2.96
N VAL A 335 -10.91 -1.72 -2.42
CA VAL A 335 -11.50 -2.03 -1.10
C VAL A 335 -10.52 -2.81 -0.24
N GLY A 336 -10.11 -4.01 -0.66
CA GLY A 336 -9.41 -4.96 0.18
C GLY A 336 -8.04 -4.52 0.67
N TYR A 337 -7.34 -3.69 -0.14
CA TYR A 337 -6.00 -3.19 0.17
C TYR A 337 -5.99 -1.69 0.55
N ARG A 338 -7.16 -1.12 0.87
CA ARG A 338 -7.32 0.25 1.39
C ARG A 338 -7.31 0.24 2.91
N ALA A 339 -6.14 0.04 3.49
CA ALA A 339 -5.95 -0.16 4.92
C ALA A 339 -5.41 1.09 5.62
N HIS A 340 -6.02 2.26 5.37
CA HIS A 340 -5.66 3.52 6.03
C HIS A 340 -5.87 3.47 7.56
N SER A 341 -6.63 2.49 8.06
CA SER A 341 -6.78 2.22 9.50
C SER A 341 -5.50 1.74 10.19
N PHE A 342 -4.54 1.13 9.45
CA PHE A 342 -3.26 0.73 10.02
C PHE A 342 -2.33 1.90 10.34
N ILE A 343 -2.47 3.02 9.63
CA ILE A 343 -1.47 4.09 9.61
C ILE A 343 -1.41 4.76 10.97
N HIS A 344 -0.23 4.71 11.58
CA HIS A 344 0.09 5.42 12.81
C HIS A 344 0.21 6.92 12.55
N GLY A 345 -0.36 7.75 13.42
CA GLY A 345 -0.44 9.20 13.23
C GLY A 345 0.90 9.95 13.31
N GLU A 346 2.00 9.25 13.63
CA GLU A 346 3.34 9.80 13.69
C GLU A 346 4.41 8.71 13.55
N MET A 347 5.63 9.10 13.24
CA MET A 347 6.82 8.26 13.31
C MET A 347 7.75 8.78 14.40
N GLU A 348 8.13 7.94 15.36
CA GLU A 348 9.07 8.26 16.41
C GLU A 348 10.39 7.49 16.24
N THR A 349 11.50 8.12 16.60
CA THR A 349 12.80 7.47 16.65
C THR A 349 13.68 8.06 17.74
N THR A 350 14.39 7.19 18.45
CA THR A 350 15.46 7.60 19.38
C THR A 350 16.80 7.26 18.74
N THR A 351 17.67 8.25 18.60
CA THR A 351 18.98 8.06 17.99
C THR A 351 20.05 8.93 18.64
N ASN A 352 21.33 8.71 18.30
CA ASN A 352 22.43 9.46 18.89
C ASN A 352 22.40 10.93 18.43
N LEU A 353 22.42 11.85 19.40
CA LEU A 353 22.36 13.30 19.17
C LEU A 353 23.52 13.79 18.27
N SER A 354 24.71 13.16 18.35
CA SER A 354 25.87 13.57 17.57
C SER A 354 25.74 13.36 16.05
N ARG A 355 24.68 12.69 15.60
CA ARG A 355 24.36 12.55 14.17
C ARG A 355 23.98 13.87 13.52
N TYR A 356 23.48 14.80 14.29
CA TYR A 356 22.87 16.02 13.77
C TYR A 356 23.63 17.25 14.17
N SER A 357 23.74 18.18 13.23
CA SER A 357 24.14 19.56 13.57
C SER A 357 23.01 20.27 14.31
N GLN A 358 23.32 21.25 15.13
CA GLN A 358 22.30 22.07 15.78
C GLN A 358 21.37 22.71 14.75
N ALA A 359 21.91 23.16 13.61
CA ALA A 359 21.12 23.75 12.52
C ALA A 359 20.09 22.75 11.94
N THR A 360 20.44 21.46 11.85
CA THR A 360 19.49 20.41 11.40
C THR A 360 18.36 20.22 12.41
N LEU A 361 18.69 20.17 13.71
CA LEU A 361 17.69 20.02 14.76
C LEU A 361 16.76 21.24 14.85
N ASP A 362 17.31 22.44 14.68
CA ASP A 362 16.52 23.67 14.66
C ASP A 362 15.61 23.75 13.43
N ALA A 363 16.07 23.26 12.27
CA ALA A 363 15.25 23.18 11.06
C ALA A 363 14.09 22.18 11.21
N LEU A 364 14.36 21.01 11.81
CA LEU A 364 13.30 20.03 12.12
C LEU A 364 12.25 20.62 13.07
N LYS A 365 12.68 21.31 14.13
CA LYS A 365 11.77 22.01 15.07
C LYS A 365 10.95 23.09 14.39
N ALA A 366 11.59 23.89 13.52
CA ALA A 366 10.92 24.94 12.75
C ALA A 366 9.86 24.37 11.80
N ALA A 367 10.11 23.17 11.25
CA ALA A 367 9.16 22.44 10.42
C ALA A 367 7.99 21.80 11.20
N GLY A 368 8.01 21.82 12.53
CA GLY A 368 6.96 21.26 13.39
C GLY A 368 7.24 19.84 13.92
N VAL A 369 8.46 19.32 13.66
CA VAL A 369 8.92 18.04 14.22
C VAL A 369 9.24 18.21 15.70
N GLU A 370 8.77 17.30 16.54
CA GLU A 370 9.19 17.26 17.94
C GLU A 370 10.61 16.71 18.03
N VAL A 371 11.51 17.50 18.66
CA VAL A 371 12.92 17.13 18.84
C VAL A 371 13.29 17.36 20.29
N THR A 372 13.48 16.27 21.03
CA THR A 372 13.75 16.31 22.48
C THR A 372 15.09 15.65 22.80
N PRO A 373 16.13 16.40 23.12
CA PRO A 373 17.40 15.83 23.57
C PRO A 373 17.23 15.06 24.88
N ASP A 374 17.79 13.84 24.94
CA ASP A 374 17.86 12.98 26.12
C ASP A 374 19.28 12.43 26.31
N GLY A 375 20.10 13.14 27.07
CA GLY A 375 21.48 12.79 27.32
C GLY A 375 22.34 12.79 26.04
N ALA A 376 22.87 11.64 25.67
CA ALA A 376 23.61 11.44 24.42
C ALA A 376 22.72 11.18 23.21
N ASN A 377 21.41 11.03 23.43
CA ASN A 377 20.42 10.73 22.40
C ASN A 377 19.51 11.91 22.13
N VAL A 378 18.72 11.79 21.11
CA VAL A 378 17.62 12.68 20.76
C VAL A 378 16.43 11.85 20.36
N ASP A 379 15.27 12.18 20.91
CA ASP A 379 13.97 11.66 20.49
C ASP A 379 13.41 12.60 19.43
N ILE A 380 13.01 12.05 18.30
CA ILE A 380 12.43 12.76 17.16
C ILE A 380 11.07 12.13 16.88
N ALA A 381 10.00 12.93 16.97
CA ALA A 381 8.66 12.50 16.59
C ALA A 381 8.15 13.39 15.44
N VAL A 382 7.79 12.74 14.35
CA VAL A 382 7.31 13.38 13.13
C VAL A 382 5.83 13.06 12.95
N PRO A 383 4.94 14.04 13.11
CA PRO A 383 3.53 13.85 12.78
C PRO A 383 3.35 13.45 11.33
N ASP A 384 2.39 12.57 11.06
CA ASP A 384 2.21 11.97 9.73
C ASP A 384 1.96 13.01 8.63
N ASN A 385 1.22 14.08 8.94
CA ASN A 385 1.02 15.19 8.02
C ASN A 385 2.30 15.94 7.59
N LEU A 386 3.42 15.77 8.30
CA LEU A 386 4.73 16.29 7.91
C LEU A 386 5.52 15.30 7.04
N LEU A 387 5.13 14.03 7.00
CA LEU A 387 5.73 13.01 6.17
C LEU A 387 5.24 13.05 4.71
N PHE A 388 4.01 13.57 4.49
CA PHE A 388 3.41 13.62 3.15
C PHE A 388 4.00 14.74 2.29
N PHE A 389 4.37 14.39 1.05
CA PHE A 389 4.99 15.27 0.06
C PHE A 389 6.16 16.09 0.62
N ASN A 390 6.91 15.48 1.54
CA ASN A 390 8.07 16.07 2.19
C ASN A 390 9.30 15.15 2.14
N PRO A 391 9.83 14.84 0.96
CA PRO A 391 10.96 13.94 0.83
C PRO A 391 12.26 14.45 1.49
N ASN A 392 12.33 15.73 1.89
CA ASN A 392 13.47 16.29 2.61
C ASN A 392 13.66 15.66 4.00
N ILE A 393 12.59 15.22 4.64
CA ILE A 393 12.63 14.54 5.95
C ILE A 393 13.54 13.32 5.91
N VAL A 394 13.57 12.58 4.79
CA VAL A 394 14.40 11.38 4.64
C VAL A 394 15.89 11.69 4.79
N GLU A 395 16.36 12.80 4.20
CA GLU A 395 17.75 13.23 4.30
C GLU A 395 18.04 13.89 5.65
N GLN A 396 17.10 14.63 6.21
CA GLN A 396 17.25 15.34 7.49
C GLN A 396 17.34 14.39 8.69
N ILE A 397 16.47 13.38 8.73
CA ILE A 397 16.45 12.38 9.80
C ILE A 397 17.46 11.26 9.54
N GLN A 398 17.76 10.99 8.28
CA GLN A 398 18.59 9.91 7.77
C GLN A 398 17.91 8.54 7.80
N LEU A 399 18.30 7.68 6.86
CA LEU A 399 17.61 6.41 6.61
C LEU A 399 17.68 5.44 7.82
N GLY A 400 18.84 5.34 8.49
CA GLY A 400 19.00 4.46 9.65
C GLY A 400 18.02 4.75 10.79
N PRO A 401 17.95 5.98 11.31
CA PRO A 401 16.96 6.35 12.33
C PRO A 401 15.51 6.13 11.90
N ILE A 402 15.15 6.42 10.64
CA ILE A 402 13.80 6.13 10.14
C ILE A 402 13.51 4.62 10.22
N MET A 403 14.42 3.77 9.71
CA MET A 403 14.24 2.31 9.71
C MET A 403 14.12 1.75 11.14
N THR A 404 14.87 2.29 12.09
CA THR A 404 14.76 1.87 13.51
C THR A 404 13.48 2.37 14.16
N GLY A 405 13.02 3.58 13.83
CA GLY A 405 11.76 4.14 14.33
C GLY A 405 10.57 3.27 13.96
N ILE A 406 10.35 3.04 12.66
CA ILE A 406 9.24 2.22 12.19
C ILE A 406 9.33 0.73 12.60
N THR A 407 10.52 0.26 13.01
CA THR A 407 10.69 -1.08 13.60
C THR A 407 10.32 -1.11 15.09
N GLY A 408 10.45 0.02 15.78
CA GLY A 408 10.26 0.13 17.22
C GLY A 408 8.82 0.45 17.66
N GLU A 409 7.98 0.87 16.75
CA GLU A 409 6.60 1.30 17.04
C GLU A 409 5.57 0.36 16.44
N SER A 410 4.44 0.20 17.17
CA SER A 410 3.30 -0.58 16.69
C SER A 410 2.51 0.21 15.64
N ASP A 411 2.05 -0.47 14.63
CA ASP A 411 0.98 0.01 13.77
C ASP A 411 -0.33 0.19 14.54
N TYR A 412 -1.27 0.99 14.03
CA TYR A 412 -2.61 1.01 14.58
C TYR A 412 -3.37 -0.27 14.25
N ARG A 413 -4.40 -0.54 15.02
CA ARG A 413 -5.30 -1.66 14.79
C ARG A 413 -6.06 -1.46 13.48
N ASN A 414 -6.12 -2.49 12.67
CA ASN A 414 -6.95 -2.49 11.46
C ASN A 414 -8.44 -2.67 11.81
N ASP A 415 -9.09 -1.60 12.19
CA ASP A 415 -10.52 -1.61 12.50
C ASP A 415 -11.24 -0.47 11.76
N GLU A 416 -12.45 -0.12 12.20
CA GLU A 416 -13.21 0.94 11.56
C GLU A 416 -12.65 2.35 11.81
N THR A 417 -11.64 2.53 12.67
CA THR A 417 -11.09 3.85 12.96
C THR A 417 -9.92 4.20 12.05
N ILE A 418 -9.81 5.45 11.68
CA ILE A 418 -8.74 6.03 10.87
C ILE A 418 -8.25 7.27 11.59
N ASP A 419 -6.93 7.43 11.74
CA ASP A 419 -6.31 8.59 12.40
C ASP A 419 -6.85 9.91 11.85
N ASN A 420 -7.15 10.84 12.75
CA ASN A 420 -7.75 12.11 12.37
C ASN A 420 -6.83 12.99 11.52
N GLN A 421 -5.52 12.76 11.46
CA GLN A 421 -4.66 13.42 10.50
C GLN A 421 -5.01 13.00 9.06
N LEU A 422 -5.25 11.71 8.84
CA LEU A 422 -5.67 11.16 7.54
C LEU A 422 -7.09 11.56 7.14
N ARG A 423 -7.90 11.99 8.13
CA ARG A 423 -9.29 12.42 7.93
C ARG A 423 -9.44 13.95 7.87
N SER A 424 -8.35 14.72 7.92
CA SER A 424 -8.44 16.17 8.02
C SER A 424 -7.31 16.95 7.38
N ILE A 425 -6.06 16.73 7.78
CA ILE A 425 -4.93 17.63 7.52
C ILE A 425 -3.79 16.97 6.74
N LEU A 426 -4.03 15.81 6.16
CA LEU A 426 -2.98 14.99 5.54
C LEU A 426 -2.18 15.75 4.49
N PHE A 427 -2.86 16.43 3.57
CA PHE A 427 -2.23 17.25 2.56
C PHE A 427 -2.28 18.71 2.98
N GLN A 428 -1.20 19.20 3.55
CA GLN A 428 -1.06 20.60 3.87
C GLN A 428 -0.93 21.40 2.58
N VAL A 429 -2.05 21.86 2.05
CA VAL A 429 -2.07 22.80 0.92
C VAL A 429 -1.92 24.22 1.49
N PRO A 430 -0.76 24.88 1.35
CA PRO A 430 -0.58 26.23 1.85
C PRO A 430 -1.48 27.19 1.08
N THR A 431 -2.04 28.19 1.75
CA THR A 431 -2.62 29.34 1.08
C THR A 431 -1.48 30.09 0.36
N SER A 432 -1.64 30.37 -0.91
CA SER A 432 -0.61 30.91 -1.81
C SER A 432 -0.02 32.28 -1.41
N SER A 433 -0.52 32.90 -0.35
CA SER A 433 -0.14 34.27 0.07
C SER A 433 0.83 34.33 1.26
N ASN A 434 1.16 33.20 1.89
CA ASN A 434 2.08 33.19 3.02
C ASN A 434 3.09 32.04 2.90
N PRO A 435 4.37 32.33 2.53
CA PRO A 435 5.40 31.30 2.41
C PRO A 435 5.73 30.61 3.75
N ASP A 436 5.53 31.28 4.89
CA ASP A 436 5.78 30.70 6.21
C ASP A 436 4.77 29.59 6.56
N CYS A 437 3.69 29.43 5.81
CA CYS A 437 2.71 28.37 5.97
C CYS A 437 3.23 26.98 5.56
N LEU A 438 4.35 26.90 4.87
CA LEU A 438 4.98 25.62 4.49
C LEU A 438 5.67 24.93 5.68
N ASP A 439 6.06 25.68 6.71
CA ASP A 439 6.93 25.21 7.77
C ASP A 439 6.26 25.10 9.15
N GLY A 440 4.93 25.27 9.22
CA GLY A 440 4.23 25.25 10.50
C GLY A 440 2.82 24.63 10.42
N PRO A 441 2.62 23.42 10.95
CA PRO A 441 1.28 22.81 11.05
C PRO A 441 0.32 23.55 11.97
N THR A 442 0.74 24.67 12.48
CA THR A 442 0.19 25.30 13.66
C THR A 442 -0.60 26.58 13.42
N MET A 443 -0.68 27.02 12.19
CA MET A 443 -1.40 28.25 11.86
C MET A 443 -2.69 27.95 11.07
N PRO A 444 -3.87 28.05 11.70
CA PRO A 444 -5.15 27.75 11.05
C PRO A 444 -5.42 28.54 9.76
N GLN A 445 -4.88 29.74 9.66
CA GLN A 445 -4.98 30.59 8.49
C GLN A 445 -4.12 30.15 7.30
N CYS A 446 -3.21 29.19 7.51
CA CYS A 446 -2.31 28.73 6.48
C CYS A 446 -2.90 27.67 5.57
N PHE A 447 -3.91 26.99 6.04
CA PHE A 447 -4.46 25.82 5.39
C PHE A 447 -5.99 25.95 5.37
N SER A 448 -6.60 25.31 4.42
CA SER A 448 -8.03 25.32 4.32
C SER A 448 -8.51 24.01 3.73
N GLY A 449 -9.45 23.36 4.26
CA GLY A 449 -10.10 22.18 3.75
C GLY A 449 -9.67 20.89 4.41
N VAL A 450 -10.55 20.00 4.28
CA VAL A 450 -10.45 18.65 4.80
C VAL A 450 -10.15 17.74 3.61
N VAL A 451 -9.08 16.96 3.71
CA VAL A 451 -8.89 15.78 2.88
C VAL A 451 -9.12 14.59 3.79
N ASP A 452 -10.16 13.83 3.54
CA ASP A 452 -10.59 12.71 4.37
C ASP A 452 -10.43 11.43 3.57
N LEU A 453 -9.35 10.67 3.83
CA LEU A 453 -9.07 9.44 3.10
C LEU A 453 -10.15 8.37 3.32
N GLY A 454 -10.74 8.28 4.52
CA GLY A 454 -11.83 7.34 4.77
C GLY A 454 -13.09 7.67 3.95
N ALA A 455 -13.44 8.96 3.84
CA ALA A 455 -14.53 9.40 2.98
C ALA A 455 -14.21 9.20 1.49
N ILE A 456 -12.95 9.44 1.08
CA ILE A 456 -12.48 9.23 -0.29
C ILE A 456 -12.52 7.75 -0.66
N ASP A 457 -12.06 6.83 0.18
CA ASP A 457 -12.11 5.38 -0.07
C ASP A 457 -13.54 4.87 -0.25
N LEU A 458 -14.44 5.31 0.63
CA LEU A 458 -15.85 4.99 0.51
C LEU A 458 -16.44 5.51 -0.81
N GLN A 459 -16.16 6.77 -1.17
CA GLN A 459 -16.60 7.39 -2.41
C GLN A 459 -15.98 6.72 -3.63
N ARG A 460 -14.71 6.30 -3.55
CA ARG A 460 -14.00 5.57 -4.58
C ARG A 460 -14.63 4.19 -4.84
N GLY A 461 -15.07 3.51 -3.81
CA GLY A 461 -15.85 2.29 -3.95
C GLY A 461 -17.12 2.49 -4.79
N ARG A 462 -17.83 3.61 -4.59
CA ARG A 462 -19.01 3.97 -5.37
C ARG A 462 -18.65 4.40 -6.81
N ASP A 463 -17.55 5.14 -6.99
CA ASP A 463 -17.04 5.53 -8.31
C ASP A 463 -16.66 4.31 -9.17
N HIS A 464 -16.04 3.32 -8.55
CA HIS A 464 -15.64 2.10 -9.23
C HIS A 464 -16.76 1.05 -9.36
N GLY A 465 -17.97 1.40 -8.94
CA GLY A 465 -19.11 0.48 -8.99
C GLY A 465 -18.87 -0.80 -8.20
N MET A 466 -18.24 -0.68 -7.01
CA MET A 466 -18.06 -1.83 -6.13
C MET A 466 -19.38 -2.38 -5.64
N PRO A 467 -19.52 -3.71 -5.53
CA PRO A 467 -20.71 -4.35 -4.98
C PRO A 467 -20.93 -3.95 -3.52
N THR A 468 -22.12 -4.22 -2.98
CA THR A 468 -22.35 -4.07 -1.54
C THR A 468 -21.50 -5.05 -0.76
N TYR A 469 -21.32 -4.80 0.53
CA TYR A 469 -20.57 -5.68 1.43
C TYR A 469 -20.96 -7.15 1.29
N ASN A 470 -22.24 -7.49 1.37
CA ASN A 470 -22.70 -8.87 1.24
C ASN A 470 -22.53 -9.45 -0.18
N GLN A 471 -22.68 -8.63 -1.21
CA GLN A 471 -22.41 -9.07 -2.59
C GLN A 471 -20.93 -9.38 -2.78
N MET A 472 -20.04 -8.54 -2.22
CA MET A 472 -18.59 -8.76 -2.27
C MET A 472 -18.21 -10.04 -1.50
N ARG A 473 -18.76 -10.27 -0.31
CA ARG A 473 -18.58 -11.52 0.43
C ARG A 473 -18.94 -12.75 -0.42
N ASN A 474 -20.13 -12.73 -1.05
CA ASN A 474 -20.54 -13.82 -1.95
C ASN A 474 -19.58 -14.03 -3.12
N SER A 475 -19.01 -12.96 -3.69
CA SER A 475 -18.06 -13.04 -4.79
C SER A 475 -16.77 -13.74 -4.39
N TYR A 476 -16.38 -13.63 -3.13
CA TYR A 476 -15.23 -14.33 -2.53
C TYR A 476 -15.61 -15.64 -1.82
N GLY A 477 -16.81 -16.16 -2.07
CA GLY A 477 -17.24 -17.46 -1.53
C GLY A 477 -17.63 -17.45 -0.05
N LEU A 478 -17.78 -16.28 0.55
CA LEU A 478 -18.13 -16.13 1.96
C LEU A 478 -19.67 -16.04 2.14
N SER A 479 -20.18 -16.55 3.25
CA SER A 479 -21.58 -16.38 3.62
C SER A 479 -21.91 -14.91 3.91
N THR A 480 -23.12 -14.50 3.59
CA THR A 480 -23.63 -13.15 3.91
C THR A 480 -23.85 -12.98 5.40
N LYS A 481 -23.71 -11.76 5.89
CA LYS A 481 -24.09 -11.38 7.26
C LYS A 481 -25.54 -10.85 7.27
N THR A 482 -26.30 -11.24 8.29
CA THR A 482 -27.72 -10.90 8.40
C THR A 482 -28.01 -9.74 9.35
N SER A 483 -27.05 -9.36 10.16
CA SER A 483 -27.14 -8.24 11.11
C SER A 483 -25.81 -7.49 11.23
N PHE A 484 -25.84 -6.26 11.71
CA PHE A 484 -24.63 -5.50 11.98
C PHE A 484 -23.81 -6.11 13.12
N THR A 485 -24.48 -6.69 14.12
CA THR A 485 -23.79 -7.44 15.20
C THR A 485 -23.07 -8.69 14.68
N ALA A 486 -23.57 -9.34 13.63
CA ALA A 486 -22.87 -10.45 13.00
C ALA A 486 -21.60 -10.02 12.24
N ILE A 487 -21.47 -8.73 11.88
CA ILE A 487 -20.29 -8.14 11.27
C ILE A 487 -19.26 -7.80 12.36
N THR A 488 -19.65 -6.96 13.33
CA THR A 488 -18.76 -6.39 14.34
C THR A 488 -18.42 -7.34 15.49
N GLY A 489 -19.24 -8.36 15.70
CA GLY A 489 -19.12 -9.24 16.86
C GLY A 489 -19.62 -8.61 18.16
N GLU A 490 -20.22 -7.42 18.11
CA GLU A 490 -20.79 -6.72 19.28
C GLU A 490 -22.14 -7.33 19.68
N SER A 491 -22.54 -7.09 20.93
CA SER A 491 -23.72 -7.71 21.52
C SER A 491 -25.05 -7.06 21.10
N THR A 492 -25.03 -5.82 20.62
CA THR A 492 -26.23 -5.06 20.26
C THR A 492 -26.00 -4.09 19.11
N ASP A 493 -27.03 -3.86 18.31
CA ASP A 493 -27.12 -2.83 17.28
C ASP A 493 -28.14 -1.73 17.64
N SER A 494 -28.42 -1.57 18.95
CA SER A 494 -29.27 -0.53 19.51
C SER A 494 -28.42 0.46 20.32
N PHE A 495 -28.79 1.74 20.28
CA PHE A 495 -28.19 2.73 21.16
C PHE A 495 -28.52 2.47 22.62
N PRO A 496 -27.58 2.75 23.55
CA PRO A 496 -27.85 2.57 24.99
C PRO A 496 -28.83 3.65 25.48
N ALA A 497 -29.61 3.30 26.49
CA ALA A 497 -30.39 4.26 27.25
C ALA A 497 -29.45 5.01 28.23
N ASP A 498 -28.74 6.01 27.74
CA ASP A 498 -27.72 6.78 28.46
C ASP A 498 -28.15 8.26 28.56
N PRO A 499 -28.21 8.86 29.78
CA PRO A 499 -28.60 10.26 29.95
C PRO A 499 -27.68 11.28 29.29
N LEU A 500 -26.47 10.87 28.89
CA LEU A 500 -25.52 11.74 28.16
C LEU A 500 -25.82 11.79 26.66
N LEU A 501 -26.69 10.90 26.14
CA LEU A 501 -27.08 10.89 24.75
C LEU A 501 -28.39 11.64 24.53
N THR A 502 -28.54 12.23 23.36
CA THR A 502 -29.77 12.88 22.89
C THR A 502 -30.77 11.84 22.40
N PRO A 503 -31.88 11.54 23.15
CA PRO A 503 -32.81 10.50 22.77
C PRO A 503 -33.41 10.70 21.36
N GLY A 504 -33.35 9.67 20.52
CA GLY A 504 -33.82 9.69 19.13
C GLY A 504 -32.92 10.42 18.15
N ASN A 505 -31.76 10.93 18.61
CA ASN A 505 -30.73 11.57 17.76
C ASN A 505 -29.33 11.13 18.14
N GLU A 506 -29.17 9.95 18.72
CA GLU A 506 -27.93 9.42 19.28
C GLU A 506 -26.80 9.37 18.24
N ILE A 507 -27.13 9.06 16.99
CA ILE A 507 -26.15 8.97 15.88
C ILE A 507 -25.47 10.32 15.59
N ASN A 508 -26.11 11.43 15.93
CA ASN A 508 -25.57 12.79 15.76
C ASN A 508 -25.02 13.38 17.06
N ASP A 509 -25.01 12.62 18.15
CA ASP A 509 -24.50 13.06 19.43
C ASP A 509 -22.99 12.71 19.55
N PRO A 510 -22.09 13.70 19.73
CA PRO A 510 -20.65 13.45 19.89
C PRO A 510 -20.33 12.47 21.02
N ASN A 511 -21.11 12.49 22.13
CA ASN A 511 -20.91 11.57 23.25
C ASN A 511 -21.07 10.09 22.84
N CYS A 512 -21.67 9.80 21.68
CA CYS A 512 -21.78 8.44 21.14
C CYS A 512 -20.41 7.80 20.89
N LEU A 513 -19.40 8.60 20.59
CA LEU A 513 -18.02 8.16 20.36
C LEU A 513 -17.16 8.14 21.61
N ASP A 514 -17.67 8.60 22.77
CA ASP A 514 -16.91 8.58 24.02
C ASP A 514 -16.35 7.19 24.32
N VAL A 515 -15.09 7.17 24.76
CA VAL A 515 -14.44 5.96 25.24
C VAL A 515 -14.89 5.65 26.66
N VAL A 516 -15.52 4.49 26.86
CA VAL A 516 -15.96 4.01 28.17
C VAL A 516 -15.01 2.98 28.78
N ALA A 517 -14.19 2.29 27.96
CA ALA A 517 -13.13 1.41 28.44
C ALA A 517 -12.04 1.23 27.38
N LEU A 518 -10.80 1.06 27.84
CA LEU A 518 -9.62 0.70 27.08
C LEU A 518 -8.98 -0.55 27.65
N PHE A 519 -8.40 -1.38 26.80
CA PHE A 519 -7.72 -2.61 27.19
C PHE A 519 -6.39 -2.75 26.45
N ASP A 520 -5.37 -3.24 27.19
CA ASP A 520 -4.06 -3.58 26.62
C ASP A 520 -4.10 -4.91 25.84
N ILE A 521 -2.97 -5.28 25.24
CA ILE A 521 -2.81 -6.53 24.44
C ILE A 521 -3.06 -7.81 25.27
N LYS A 522 -2.98 -7.74 26.60
CA LYS A 522 -3.28 -8.85 27.52
C LYS A 522 -4.74 -8.85 27.99
N GLY A 523 -5.52 -7.88 27.54
CA GLY A 523 -6.91 -7.70 27.93
C GLY A 523 -7.10 -7.03 29.31
N ASN A 524 -6.06 -6.47 29.93
CA ASN A 524 -6.19 -5.71 31.15
C ASN A 524 -6.72 -4.30 30.88
N PRO A 525 -7.53 -3.71 31.76
CA PRO A 525 -7.90 -2.31 31.65
C PRO A 525 -6.68 -1.40 31.59
N THR A 526 -6.73 -0.41 30.69
CA THR A 526 -5.66 0.59 30.53
C THR A 526 -6.24 1.99 30.41
N THR A 527 -5.40 2.99 30.18
CA THR A 527 -5.78 4.40 30.04
C THR A 527 -5.14 5.00 28.80
N VAL A 528 -5.69 6.11 28.32
CA VAL A 528 -5.09 6.89 27.20
C VAL A 528 -3.64 7.29 27.51
N ALA A 529 -3.35 7.67 28.77
CA ALA A 529 -2.01 8.08 29.17
C ALA A 529 -0.98 6.94 29.19
N ALA A 530 -1.43 5.67 29.20
CA ALA A 530 -0.53 4.52 29.14
C ALA A 530 -0.06 4.22 27.71
N ASP A 531 -0.76 4.74 26.69
CA ASP A 531 -0.45 4.67 25.27
C ASP A 531 -0.13 3.24 24.80
N ASN A 532 -0.96 2.29 25.22
CA ASN A 532 -0.78 0.85 24.94
C ASN A 532 -2.10 0.12 24.73
N ALA A 533 -3.17 0.85 24.39
CA ALA A 533 -4.48 0.25 24.14
C ALA A 533 -4.49 -0.51 22.80
N THR A 534 -5.01 -1.73 22.83
CA THR A 534 -5.24 -2.55 21.61
C THR A 534 -6.72 -2.81 21.38
N ARG A 535 -7.58 -2.39 22.31
CA ARG A 535 -9.02 -2.46 22.18
C ARG A 535 -9.70 -1.28 22.88
N VAL A 536 -10.64 -0.67 22.16
CA VAL A 536 -11.48 0.42 22.66
C VAL A 536 -12.94 -0.06 22.76
N VAL A 537 -13.64 0.38 23.78
CA VAL A 537 -15.10 0.26 23.90
C VAL A 537 -15.68 1.65 23.93
N ARG A 538 -16.53 1.96 22.97
CA ARG A 538 -17.20 3.26 22.87
C ARG A 538 -18.61 3.19 23.45
N ARG A 539 -19.19 4.33 23.84
CA ARG A 539 -20.54 4.45 24.40
C ARG A 539 -21.59 3.84 23.46
N CYS A 540 -21.54 4.16 22.15
CA CYS A 540 -22.38 3.53 21.15
C CYS A 540 -21.58 2.49 20.36
N THR A 541 -22.12 1.29 20.22
CA THR A 541 -21.53 0.23 19.43
C THR A 541 -21.39 0.65 17.95
N VAL A 542 -20.39 0.08 17.24
CA VAL A 542 -20.22 0.23 15.80
C VAL A 542 -21.47 -0.28 15.07
N ALA A 543 -22.01 -1.43 15.52
CA ALA A 543 -23.23 -2.03 14.96
C ALA A 543 -24.43 -1.09 15.03
N ALA A 544 -24.61 -0.35 16.15
CA ALA A 544 -25.70 0.63 16.29
C ALA A 544 -25.52 1.82 15.34
N ARG A 545 -24.31 2.33 15.26
CA ARG A 545 -23.94 3.44 14.36
C ARG A 545 -24.11 3.06 12.89
N LEU A 546 -23.66 1.87 12.48
CA LEU A 546 -23.86 1.36 11.12
C LEU A 546 -25.33 1.18 10.78
N LYS A 547 -26.13 0.64 11.73
CA LYS A 547 -27.56 0.48 11.53
C LYS A 547 -28.29 1.81 11.34
N ALA A 548 -27.92 2.82 12.12
CA ALA A 548 -28.51 4.16 11.99
C ALA A 548 -28.19 4.82 10.64
N LEU A 549 -26.99 4.60 10.10
CA LEU A 549 -26.56 5.18 8.83
C LEU A 549 -27.09 4.43 7.61
N TYR A 550 -27.05 3.10 7.63
CA TYR A 550 -27.35 2.27 6.46
C TYR A 550 -28.74 1.61 6.49
N GLY A 551 -29.38 1.53 7.64
CA GLY A 551 -30.68 0.88 7.86
C GLY A 551 -30.68 -0.63 7.71
N SER A 552 -29.97 -1.16 6.72
CA SER A 552 -29.87 -2.61 6.43
C SER A 552 -28.45 -2.96 5.98
N VAL A 553 -27.99 -4.16 6.36
CA VAL A 553 -26.72 -4.73 5.89
C VAL A 553 -26.66 -4.83 4.35
N SER A 554 -27.82 -4.98 3.69
CA SER A 554 -27.90 -5.02 2.22
C SER A 554 -27.47 -3.73 1.54
N ASN A 555 -27.52 -2.59 2.26
CA ASN A 555 -27.11 -1.28 1.74
C ASN A 555 -25.67 -0.89 2.09
N LEU A 556 -25.00 -1.70 2.92
CA LEU A 556 -23.69 -1.39 3.46
C LEU A 556 -22.65 -1.36 2.34
N ASP A 557 -21.90 -0.27 2.23
CA ASP A 557 -20.76 -0.16 1.33
C ASP A 557 -19.65 -1.15 1.74
N ALA A 558 -19.02 -1.78 0.75
CA ALA A 558 -18.06 -2.86 1.00
C ALA A 558 -16.88 -2.42 1.87
N PHE A 559 -16.32 -1.22 1.63
CA PHE A 559 -15.22 -0.68 2.41
C PHE A 559 -15.58 -0.53 3.89
N THR A 560 -16.69 0.16 4.19
CA THR A 560 -17.15 0.35 5.56
C THR A 560 -17.47 -0.97 6.27
N GLY A 561 -18.09 -1.92 5.54
CA GLY A 561 -18.42 -3.24 6.09
C GLY A 561 -17.19 -4.09 6.36
N MET A 562 -16.17 -4.02 5.51
CA MET A 562 -14.91 -4.73 5.65
C MET A 562 -14.13 -4.26 6.89
N LEU A 563 -13.97 -2.95 7.07
CA LEU A 563 -13.26 -2.40 8.23
C LEU A 563 -13.99 -2.67 9.56
N ALA A 564 -15.32 -2.75 9.52
CA ALA A 564 -16.13 -3.04 10.71
C ALA A 564 -16.17 -4.53 11.08
N GLU A 565 -15.56 -5.43 10.28
CA GLU A 565 -15.53 -6.85 10.62
C GLU A 565 -14.68 -7.12 11.85
N LYS A 566 -15.20 -7.99 12.72
CA LYS A 566 -14.36 -8.58 13.78
C LYS A 566 -13.17 -9.31 13.13
N HIS A 567 -11.97 -9.09 13.66
CA HIS A 567 -10.77 -9.82 13.23
C HIS A 567 -10.93 -11.34 13.34
N LEU A 568 -10.33 -12.05 12.42
CA LEU A 568 -10.10 -13.48 12.55
C LEU A 568 -9.06 -13.73 13.64
N THR A 569 -9.22 -14.83 14.37
CA THR A 569 -8.24 -15.21 15.40
C THR A 569 -6.85 -15.32 14.80
N GLY A 570 -5.90 -14.58 15.34
CA GLY A 570 -4.52 -14.58 14.88
C GLY A 570 -4.27 -13.79 13.58
N SER A 571 -5.15 -12.86 13.21
CA SER A 571 -4.97 -12.00 12.04
C SER A 571 -5.33 -10.55 12.37
N GLU A 572 -4.72 -9.61 11.65
CA GLU A 572 -5.13 -8.20 11.59
C GLU A 572 -6.40 -8.00 10.74
N LEU A 573 -6.90 -9.02 10.08
CA LEU A 573 -7.92 -8.91 9.06
C LEU A 573 -9.23 -9.59 9.48
N GLY A 574 -10.36 -9.02 9.05
CA GLY A 574 -11.66 -9.66 9.05
C GLY A 574 -11.78 -10.72 7.94
N GLU A 575 -12.92 -11.41 7.89
CA GLU A 575 -13.16 -12.51 6.92
C GLU A 575 -13.06 -12.03 5.47
N LEU A 576 -13.70 -10.91 5.14
CA LEU A 576 -13.73 -10.39 3.77
C LEU A 576 -12.35 -9.94 3.30
N GLN A 577 -11.66 -9.16 4.12
CA GLN A 577 -10.33 -8.66 3.77
C GLN A 577 -9.33 -9.81 3.62
N MET A 578 -9.37 -10.79 4.52
CA MET A 578 -8.57 -12.02 4.43
C MET A 578 -8.81 -12.77 3.12
N ALA A 579 -10.07 -12.93 2.71
CA ALA A 579 -10.39 -13.63 1.47
C ALA A 579 -9.86 -12.87 0.23
N ILE A 580 -10.00 -11.54 0.22
CA ILE A 580 -9.49 -10.68 -0.86
C ILE A 580 -7.96 -10.77 -0.94
N TRP A 581 -7.26 -10.67 0.20
CA TRP A 581 -5.79 -10.73 0.22
C TRP A 581 -5.27 -12.09 -0.22
N LYS A 582 -5.87 -13.18 0.29
CA LYS A 582 -5.47 -14.54 -0.11
C LYS A 582 -5.66 -14.79 -1.60
N ASP A 583 -6.75 -14.32 -2.16
CA ASP A 583 -7.03 -14.46 -3.59
C ASP A 583 -6.00 -13.70 -4.44
N GLN A 584 -5.74 -12.42 -4.11
CA GLN A 584 -4.81 -11.61 -4.89
C GLN A 584 -3.36 -12.01 -4.73
N PHE A 585 -2.86 -12.15 -3.49
CA PHE A 585 -1.47 -12.54 -3.27
C PHE A 585 -1.19 -13.97 -3.73
N GLY A 586 -2.16 -14.87 -3.61
CA GLY A 586 -2.07 -16.21 -4.19
C GLY A 586 -1.95 -16.15 -5.72
N ALA A 587 -2.78 -15.36 -6.38
CA ALA A 587 -2.76 -15.22 -7.83
C ALA A 587 -1.47 -14.52 -8.33
N ALA A 588 -1.03 -13.47 -7.67
CA ALA A 588 0.21 -12.77 -8.02
C ALA A 588 1.46 -13.66 -7.85
N ARG A 589 1.45 -14.59 -6.88
CA ARG A 589 2.53 -15.55 -6.67
C ARG A 589 2.51 -16.70 -7.68
N ASP A 590 1.36 -17.36 -7.78
CA ASP A 590 1.25 -18.62 -8.55
C ASP A 590 1.14 -18.34 -10.06
N GLY A 591 0.73 -17.16 -10.46
CA GLY A 591 0.67 -16.69 -11.84
C GLY A 591 1.93 -15.95 -12.33
N ASP A 592 2.95 -15.80 -11.50
CA ASP A 592 4.22 -15.16 -11.87
C ASP A 592 5.26 -16.21 -12.28
N ARG A 593 5.66 -16.19 -13.57
CA ARG A 593 6.68 -17.09 -14.10
C ARG A 593 8.07 -16.80 -13.50
N PHE A 594 8.33 -15.55 -13.11
CA PHE A 594 9.58 -15.09 -12.51
C PHE A 594 9.54 -15.07 -10.98
N PHE A 595 8.51 -15.70 -10.38
CA PHE A 595 8.49 -15.81 -8.92
C PHE A 595 9.77 -16.48 -8.42
N TYR A 596 10.42 -15.91 -7.42
CA TYR A 596 11.79 -16.26 -7.01
C TYR A 596 12.02 -17.75 -6.73
N LEU A 597 10.99 -18.50 -6.30
CA LEU A 597 11.08 -19.96 -6.11
C LEU A 597 10.95 -20.76 -7.42
N ASN A 598 10.53 -20.11 -8.50
CA ASN A 598 10.39 -20.71 -9.83
C ASN A 598 11.49 -20.28 -10.80
N ASP A 599 12.11 -19.12 -10.56
CA ASP A 599 13.11 -18.52 -11.44
C ASP A 599 14.47 -19.19 -11.25
N PRO A 600 14.95 -19.99 -12.23
CA PRO A 600 16.25 -20.67 -12.15
C PRO A 600 17.44 -19.70 -12.13
N LEU A 601 17.23 -18.42 -12.48
CA LEU A 601 18.25 -17.40 -12.41
C LEU A 601 18.73 -17.17 -10.96
N GLN A 602 17.87 -17.35 -9.96
CA GLN A 602 18.22 -17.19 -8.54
C GLN A 602 19.25 -18.22 -8.11
N ASP A 603 19.09 -19.48 -8.51
CA ASP A 603 20.07 -20.55 -8.24
C ASP A 603 21.40 -20.31 -8.97
N TYR A 604 21.33 -19.81 -10.20
CA TYR A 604 22.53 -19.44 -10.96
C TYR A 604 23.31 -18.31 -10.26
N ILE A 605 22.64 -17.24 -9.83
CA ILE A 605 23.25 -16.09 -9.15
C ILE A 605 23.90 -16.55 -7.84
N ARG A 606 23.20 -17.34 -7.04
CA ARG A 606 23.71 -17.86 -5.76
C ARG A 606 24.94 -18.75 -5.97
N SER A 607 24.90 -19.66 -6.96
CA SER A 607 25.97 -20.61 -7.20
C SER A 607 27.23 -19.98 -7.78
N ASN A 608 27.10 -18.97 -8.64
CA ASN A 608 28.23 -18.37 -9.36
C ASN A 608 28.80 -17.12 -8.65
N PHE A 609 27.97 -16.38 -7.92
CA PHE A 609 28.38 -15.11 -7.32
C PHE A 609 28.24 -15.09 -5.79
N GLY A 610 27.68 -16.13 -5.18
CA GLY A 610 27.47 -16.21 -3.73
C GLY A 610 26.45 -15.18 -3.22
N ILE A 611 25.59 -14.64 -4.10
CA ILE A 611 24.55 -13.68 -3.75
C ILE A 611 23.26 -14.45 -3.50
N ASP A 612 22.75 -14.39 -2.27
CA ASP A 612 21.50 -15.04 -1.88
C ASP A 612 20.38 -13.99 -1.78
N SER A 613 19.28 -14.24 -2.50
CA SER A 613 18.09 -13.41 -2.50
C SER A 613 17.09 -13.75 -1.37
N HIS A 614 17.34 -14.79 -0.59
CA HIS A 614 16.51 -15.18 0.57
C HIS A 614 16.84 -14.36 1.81
N ARG A 615 16.93 -13.04 1.66
CA ARG A 615 17.29 -12.15 2.77
C ARG A 615 16.03 -11.62 3.45
N THR A 616 16.12 -11.46 4.78
CA THR A 616 15.10 -10.77 5.56
C THR A 616 15.20 -9.26 5.37
N LEU A 617 14.11 -8.53 5.60
CA LEU A 617 14.14 -7.06 5.57
C LEU A 617 15.16 -6.49 6.57
N ALA A 618 15.31 -7.10 7.75
CA ALA A 618 16.36 -6.75 8.72
C ALA A 618 17.77 -6.81 8.11
N GLN A 619 18.06 -7.85 7.32
CA GLN A 619 19.35 -8.01 6.66
C GLN A 619 19.58 -6.99 5.54
N VAL A 620 18.52 -6.63 4.79
CA VAL A 620 18.57 -5.58 3.77
C VAL A 620 18.82 -4.21 4.42
N ILE A 621 18.11 -3.88 5.51
CA ILE A 621 18.33 -2.65 6.28
C ILE A 621 19.78 -2.56 6.78
N ALA A 622 20.26 -3.59 7.44
CA ALA A 622 21.63 -3.59 8.00
C ALA A 622 22.73 -3.47 6.93
N ALA A 623 22.48 -3.96 5.70
CA ALA A 623 23.44 -3.85 4.61
C ALA A 623 23.48 -2.49 3.93
N ASN A 624 22.41 -1.68 4.05
CA ASN A 624 22.21 -0.44 3.30
C ASN A 624 22.09 0.80 4.17
N THR A 625 22.18 0.62 5.49
CA THR A 625 22.16 1.70 6.48
C THR A 625 23.33 1.53 7.45
N ASP A 626 23.48 2.46 8.36
CA ASP A 626 24.43 2.36 9.47
C ASP A 626 23.85 1.67 10.72
N VAL A 627 22.67 1.05 10.59
CA VAL A 627 22.04 0.28 11.69
C VAL A 627 22.69 -1.08 11.79
N PRO A 628 23.36 -1.40 12.92
CA PRO A 628 23.94 -2.73 13.11
C PRO A 628 22.85 -3.81 13.13
N ALA A 629 23.11 -4.96 12.49
CA ALA A 629 22.16 -6.08 12.47
C ALA A 629 21.74 -6.54 13.88
N THR A 630 22.57 -6.32 14.90
CA THR A 630 22.27 -6.66 16.30
C THR A 630 21.24 -5.75 16.96
N GLN A 631 20.92 -4.61 16.33
CA GLN A 631 19.88 -3.69 16.80
C GLN A 631 18.51 -3.96 16.18
N LEU A 632 18.44 -4.81 15.16
CA LEU A 632 17.22 -5.18 14.48
C LEU A 632 16.69 -6.53 14.98
N PRO A 633 15.37 -6.67 15.18
CA PRO A 633 14.75 -7.97 15.41
C PRO A 633 14.90 -8.86 14.15
N ALA A 634 14.79 -10.17 14.33
CA ALA A 634 14.85 -11.11 13.21
C ALA A 634 13.74 -10.86 12.17
N ASN A 635 12.58 -10.42 12.62
CA ASN A 635 11.48 -9.97 11.78
C ASN A 635 11.08 -8.55 12.22
N VAL A 636 11.31 -7.56 11.36
CA VAL A 636 11.05 -6.15 11.65
C VAL A 636 9.56 -5.80 11.66
N PHE A 637 8.71 -6.66 11.11
CA PHE A 637 7.25 -6.48 11.12
C PHE A 637 6.60 -6.76 12.47
N ARG A 638 7.38 -7.18 13.48
CA ARG A 638 6.85 -7.62 14.77
C ARG A 638 7.59 -6.99 15.94
N LEU A 639 6.85 -6.42 16.87
CA LEU A 639 7.43 -5.95 18.13
C LEU A 639 8.05 -7.10 18.92
N PRO A 640 9.19 -6.88 19.59
CA PRO A 640 9.77 -7.86 20.50
C PRO A 640 8.78 -8.30 21.59
N GLY A 641 8.58 -9.61 21.74
CA GLY A 641 7.64 -10.18 22.73
C GLY A 641 6.17 -10.19 22.29
N ALA A 642 5.85 -9.76 21.07
CA ALA A 642 4.52 -9.95 20.50
C ALA A 642 4.15 -11.44 20.44
N PRO A 643 2.86 -11.83 20.58
CA PRO A 643 2.42 -13.22 20.56
C PRO A 643 2.95 -13.95 19.31
N ASN A 644 3.62 -15.10 19.49
CA ASN A 644 4.12 -15.88 18.37
C ASN A 644 2.97 -16.32 17.46
N VAL A 645 3.08 -15.93 16.19
CA VAL A 645 2.31 -16.53 15.10
C VAL A 645 3.26 -17.49 14.41
N SER A 646 2.90 -18.76 14.35
CA SER A 646 3.69 -19.75 13.62
C SER A 646 3.91 -19.26 12.20
N ALA A 647 5.16 -19.01 11.86
CA ALA A 647 5.59 -18.75 10.49
C ALA A 647 5.26 -19.99 9.65
N GLY A 648 4.47 -19.87 8.63
CA GLY A 648 4.07 -21.02 7.86
C GLY A 648 4.05 -20.80 6.37
N LEU A 649 5.21 -20.91 5.74
CA LEU A 649 5.31 -21.53 4.43
C LEU A 649 5.76 -23.01 4.51
N VAL A 650 5.81 -23.60 5.70
CA VAL A 650 6.04 -25.04 5.87
C VAL A 650 4.72 -25.67 6.29
N GLY A 651 4.29 -26.62 5.49
CA GLY A 651 3.03 -27.31 5.64
C GLY A 651 2.83 -27.98 6.97
N ASP A 652 1.56 -28.26 7.22
CA ASP A 652 0.96 -29.14 8.21
C ASP A 652 0.85 -28.65 9.66
N SER A 653 -0.36 -28.20 9.98
CA SER A 653 -1.10 -28.91 11.02
C SER A 653 -2.60 -28.91 10.67
N ALA A 654 -3.12 -30.08 10.47
CA ALA A 654 -4.53 -30.37 10.42
C ALA A 654 -5.15 -30.07 11.79
N ALA A 655 -5.83 -28.93 11.92
CA ALA A 655 -6.83 -28.69 12.97
C ALA A 655 -7.61 -27.41 12.62
N ASP A 656 -8.45 -27.49 11.62
CA ASP A 656 -9.69 -26.74 11.46
C ASP A 656 -10.46 -27.35 10.27
N ALA A 657 -10.84 -28.62 10.46
CA ALA A 657 -11.76 -29.29 9.58
C ALA A 657 -13.16 -28.68 9.78
N VAL A 658 -13.51 -27.73 8.95
CA VAL A 658 -14.91 -27.38 8.74
C VAL A 658 -15.55 -28.54 8.00
N ALA A 659 -16.55 -29.18 8.63
CA ALA A 659 -17.31 -30.26 8.05
C ALA A 659 -17.96 -29.83 6.72
N PRO A 660 -18.01 -30.72 5.69
CA PRO A 660 -18.62 -30.39 4.41
C PRO A 660 -20.13 -30.24 4.57
N ALA A 661 -20.67 -29.19 3.99
CA ALA A 661 -22.12 -29.02 3.83
C ALA A 661 -22.67 -30.07 2.84
N PRO A 662 -23.92 -30.57 3.03
CA PRO A 662 -24.47 -31.60 2.18
C PRO A 662 -24.79 -31.10 0.76
N ASP A 663 -24.61 -32.02 -0.19
CA ASP A 663 -24.81 -31.88 -1.63
C ASP A 663 -26.12 -31.14 -2.03
N ALA A 664 -25.95 -30.06 -2.78
CA ALA A 664 -27.04 -29.51 -3.60
C ALA A 664 -26.75 -29.80 -5.08
N THR A 665 -27.65 -30.57 -5.68
CA THR A 665 -27.66 -30.92 -7.11
C THR A 665 -27.67 -29.69 -8.04
N PRO A 666 -26.96 -29.71 -9.17
CA PRO A 666 -26.90 -28.56 -10.07
C PRO A 666 -28.14 -28.45 -10.96
N ALA A 667 -28.73 -27.27 -10.98
CA ALA A 667 -29.74 -26.90 -11.99
C ALA A 667 -29.02 -26.44 -13.28
N ALA A 668 -29.47 -27.00 -14.40
CA ALA A 668 -28.97 -26.75 -15.73
C ALA A 668 -29.10 -25.28 -16.18
N VAL A 669 -28.05 -24.66 -16.64
CA VAL A 669 -28.04 -23.35 -17.29
C VAL A 669 -27.87 -23.56 -18.79
N ALA A 670 -28.79 -23.00 -19.56
CA ALA A 670 -28.84 -23.06 -21.01
C ALA A 670 -27.71 -22.19 -21.63
N THR A 671 -27.01 -22.80 -22.58
CA THR A 671 -25.98 -22.15 -23.43
C THR A 671 -26.61 -21.28 -24.51
N SER A 672 -26.25 -20.02 -24.61
CA SER A 672 -26.42 -19.22 -25.82
C SER A 672 -25.05 -18.87 -26.40
N SER A 673 -24.83 -19.35 -27.63
CA SER A 673 -23.66 -19.10 -28.47
C SER A 673 -23.67 -17.67 -29.01
N LEU A 674 -22.56 -16.95 -28.92
CA LEU A 674 -22.30 -15.74 -29.71
C LEU A 674 -20.98 -15.86 -30.45
N THR A 675 -21.10 -15.72 -31.76
CA THR A 675 -20.09 -15.79 -32.79
C THR A 675 -19.12 -14.59 -32.74
N ARG A 676 -17.85 -14.89 -32.96
CA ARG A 676 -16.76 -13.91 -33.18
C ARG A 676 -16.93 -13.16 -34.49
N HIS A 677 -16.65 -11.87 -34.46
CA HIS A 677 -16.23 -11.11 -35.63
C HIS A 677 -14.88 -10.44 -35.38
N ASP A 678 -13.96 -10.72 -36.27
CA ASP A 678 -12.58 -10.25 -36.36
C ASP A 678 -12.56 -8.90 -37.12
N SER A 679 -11.83 -7.90 -36.63
CA SER A 679 -11.40 -6.79 -37.50
C SER A 679 -10.16 -6.10 -36.93
N ARG A 680 -9.13 -6.04 -37.82
CA ARG A 680 -7.78 -5.51 -37.60
C ARG A 680 -7.73 -3.97 -37.61
N ASN A 681 -6.83 -3.48 -36.80
CA ASN A 681 -5.99 -2.25 -36.77
C ASN A 681 -6.20 -1.13 -37.84
N PRO A 682 -5.84 0.14 -37.62
CA PRO A 682 -4.54 0.59 -37.11
C PRO A 682 -4.55 1.80 -36.12
N SER A 683 -3.41 1.96 -35.45
CA SER A 683 -3.00 3.06 -34.59
C SER A 683 -2.94 4.43 -35.29
N PRO A 684 -3.17 5.54 -34.59
CA PRO A 684 -2.31 6.71 -34.74
C PRO A 684 -1.90 7.44 -33.45
N ALA A 685 -0.64 7.78 -33.46
CA ALA A 685 0.09 8.93 -32.91
C ALA A 685 -0.46 9.76 -31.74
N ASN A 686 0.42 9.87 -30.75
CA ASN A 686 0.64 10.90 -29.72
C ASN A 686 0.10 12.31 -30.02
N LYS A 687 -0.65 12.83 -29.08
CA LYS A 687 -0.69 14.28 -28.76
C LYS A 687 -0.75 14.45 -27.24
N SER A 688 0.31 15.00 -26.71
CA SER A 688 0.41 15.51 -25.35
C SER A 688 -0.54 16.69 -25.11
N THR A 689 -1.33 16.63 -24.06
CA THR A 689 -2.12 17.75 -23.55
C THR A 689 -1.59 18.18 -22.18
N PRO A 690 -1.55 19.49 -21.86
CA PRO A 690 -0.93 20.00 -20.64
C PRO A 690 -1.84 19.79 -19.43
N GLN A 691 -1.23 19.45 -18.29
CA GLN A 691 -1.86 19.43 -16.97
C GLN A 691 -2.31 20.84 -16.57
N SER A 692 -3.59 20.96 -16.21
CA SER A 692 -4.11 22.15 -15.55
C SER A 692 -3.87 22.03 -14.03
N ALA A 693 -3.11 22.98 -13.48
CA ALA A 693 -2.95 23.16 -12.04
C ALA A 693 -4.29 23.51 -11.39
N ILE A 694 -4.67 22.78 -10.34
CA ILE A 694 -5.83 23.10 -9.50
C ILE A 694 -5.31 23.90 -8.31
N THR A 695 -5.66 25.18 -8.27
CA THR A 695 -5.43 26.06 -7.12
C THR A 695 -6.69 26.15 -6.26
N GLY A 696 -6.65 25.71 -5.01
CA GLY A 696 -7.71 25.89 -4.02
C GLY A 696 -7.13 26.10 -2.61
N GLN A 697 -7.60 27.12 -1.91
CA GLN A 697 -7.04 27.69 -0.68
C GLN A 697 -7.89 27.40 0.58
N TYR A 698 -7.25 27.29 1.81
CA TYR A 698 -7.97 26.77 3.01
C TYR A 698 -7.42 27.07 4.45
N PRO A 699 -8.13 27.44 5.55
CA PRO A 699 -7.62 27.68 6.93
C PRO A 699 -7.98 26.64 8.02
N ILE A 700 -7.13 26.49 9.04
CA ILE A 700 -7.07 25.49 10.11
C ILE A 700 -7.31 26.04 11.53
N ALA A 701 -7.83 25.22 12.43
CA ALA A 701 -7.81 25.43 13.89
C ALA A 701 -7.11 24.29 14.62
N ARG A 702 -6.25 24.63 15.57
CA ARG A 702 -5.43 23.74 16.40
C ARG A 702 -6.13 23.22 17.64
N GLN A 703 -5.83 22.00 18.04
CA GLN A 703 -5.61 21.67 19.46
C GLN A 703 -4.40 20.74 19.56
N LEU A 704 -3.34 21.25 20.21
CA LEU A 704 -2.19 20.46 20.62
C LEU A 704 -2.52 19.90 22.02
N HIS A 705 -2.61 18.57 22.14
CA HIS A 705 -2.53 17.93 23.44
C HIS A 705 -1.06 17.64 23.78
N ARG A 706 -0.61 18.19 24.90
CA ARG A 706 0.69 17.83 25.49
C ARG A 706 0.59 16.40 26.00
N ARG A 707 1.42 15.50 25.44
CA ARG A 707 1.62 14.16 26.00
C ARG A 707 2.21 14.25 27.42
N PRO A 708 1.78 13.40 28.35
CA PRO A 708 2.50 13.22 29.62
C PRO A 708 3.84 12.54 29.33
N ARG A 709 4.90 13.06 29.93
CA ARG A 709 6.26 12.50 29.86
C ARG A 709 6.25 11.04 30.30
N ARG A 710 6.76 10.14 29.47
CA ARG A 710 7.09 8.78 29.87
C ARG A 710 8.16 8.83 30.96
N CYS A 711 7.81 8.53 32.21
CA CYS A 711 8.80 8.16 33.23
C CYS A 711 9.30 6.75 32.94
N ARG A 712 10.50 6.63 32.34
CA ARG A 712 11.23 5.36 32.35
C ARG A 712 11.75 5.14 33.77
N THR A 713 11.24 4.14 34.45
CA THR A 713 11.89 3.57 35.63
C THR A 713 13.10 2.74 35.13
N ALA A 714 14.29 3.20 35.53
CA ALA A 714 15.50 2.41 35.39
C ALA A 714 15.40 1.13 36.24
N GLY A 715 15.66 -0.01 35.65
CA GLY A 715 15.86 -1.30 36.27
C GLY A 715 16.69 -2.17 35.34
#